data_4ba72b4651d794739659dd7c067d646a
#
_entry.id   4ba72b4651d794739659dd7c067d646a
#
_cell.length_a   1.000
_cell.length_b   1.000
_cell.length_c   1.000
_cell.angle_alpha   90.00
_cell.angle_beta   90.00
_cell.angle_gamma   90.00
#
_symmetry.space_group_name_H-M   'P 1'
#
loop_
_entity.id
_entity.type
_entity.pdbx_description
1 polymer ?
#
loop_
_entity_poly.entity_id
_entity_poly.type
_entity_poly.pdbx_seq_one_letter_code
_entity_poly.pdbx_strand_id
1 'polypeptide(L)'
;MKIVHFQMKRMIVVAWALCGAMAVNAQIQMNAGVQYLQCMQKDMSTDFYDLSNTYFLADSLVSFDTAKGEGLVQWKRYRLSPRQAFNLNGYWPVRMQMLDFPDAAYENDPALKIKIEWITPRTARIRMLTTPVVPKQSDADDVMFCEAFKARKGQSPSASQAPRESRDAVTYSSPYGSIEIQKYPWRIVVKDAKGRILTQTRHLIDNDSTQVKLLPFSFIKRGSDNSRSVNPVLLLSPGERIYGCGESFTSLNKVGQKVHLSVTDPQGPETDGMYKPVPFYFSNRGYGIFMHTSAPVTCDFGASYIGAQRLFMADEQMDFFIFFGEPKDILNEYTNITGKSPMLPLWSFGTWMSRITYFSQEEGLEIARQLRKNKIPSDVIHFDTGWFGVDWQCDYEFAKERFKDPVGMLKQLSKDGFHTCLWQLPYFTPKNRFFPEIIEKGLHVVNATGGMPVEDAILDFSNPETVNWYQSKIEGLMKQGVSTIKCDFGEAAPYNGFYHSGKGGLYEHNLYPLRYNKALWEVVEKNHPGEGIIWARSAWAGSQRYALHWGGDAATNNIGLLGDLRGGLSFGLSGFSFWSHDMGGFVTASPEDIYRRWLPFGFLSSHTRAHGAPPTEPWLISESFTDAFRDCAEMKYKLMPYVYAQAKDCSERGLPMVRALLVEFPHDKGAWLVEDEYMFGSQILVAPLMESGNIRDVYLPKGKWIDYQTGKVYEGGYQTIEAGKIPAIILVRDGSLIPHAPLAQRTDQINWNKIELKAYKADASKCTGLLFKPGDKNIKKIEQ
;
A
#
# COMPACT_ATOMS: atom_id res chain seq x y z
N MET A 1 -6.25 -60.00 37.47
CA MET A 1 -6.92 -58.74 37.93
C MET A 1 -5.96 -57.56 38.15
N LYS A 2 -4.75 -57.70 38.65
CA LYS A 2 -3.83 -56.56 38.88
C LYS A 2 -3.26 -55.91 37.59
N ILE A 3 -3.06 -56.69 36.53
CA ILE A 3 -2.50 -56.18 35.25
C ILE A 3 -3.54 -55.33 34.50
N VAL A 4 -4.82 -55.72 34.49
CA VAL A 4 -5.90 -54.98 33.83
C VAL A 4 -6.14 -53.62 34.51
N HIS A 5 -6.02 -53.58 35.85
CA HIS A 5 -6.20 -52.34 36.62
C HIS A 5 -5.06 -51.33 36.42
N PHE A 6 -3.86 -51.80 36.14
CA PHE A 6 -2.71 -50.95 35.86
C PHE A 6 -2.76 -50.36 34.44
N GLN A 7 -3.24 -51.13 33.43
CA GLN A 7 -3.46 -50.65 32.09
C GLN A 7 -4.62 -49.66 32.01
N MET A 8 -5.73 -49.90 32.71
CA MET A 8 -6.83 -48.92 32.80
C MET A 8 -6.41 -47.59 33.42
N LYS A 9 -5.59 -47.58 34.48
CA LYS A 9 -5.09 -46.33 35.08
C LYS A 9 -4.17 -45.58 34.14
N ARG A 10 -3.32 -46.25 33.33
CA ARG A 10 -2.51 -45.62 32.30
C ARG A 10 -3.35 -45.04 31.15
N MET A 11 -4.38 -45.73 30.69
CA MET A 11 -5.32 -45.23 29.71
C MET A 11 -6.10 -44.02 30.21
N ILE A 12 -6.52 -43.97 31.45
CA ILE A 12 -7.22 -42.83 32.03
C ILE A 12 -6.27 -41.62 32.15
N VAL A 13 -5.03 -41.81 32.57
CA VAL A 13 -4.03 -40.72 32.66
C VAL A 13 -3.68 -40.19 31.27
N VAL A 14 -3.55 -41.05 30.25
CA VAL A 14 -3.32 -40.61 28.85
C VAL A 14 -4.55 -39.90 28.30
N ALA A 15 -5.77 -40.37 28.60
CA ALA A 15 -7.00 -39.70 28.18
C ALA A 15 -7.14 -38.31 28.85
N TRP A 16 -6.81 -38.18 30.13
CA TRP A 16 -6.78 -36.89 30.83
C TRP A 16 -5.70 -35.94 30.29
N ALA A 17 -4.52 -36.45 29.96
CA ALA A 17 -3.45 -35.66 29.35
C ALA A 17 -3.83 -35.19 27.94
N LEU A 18 -4.49 -36.04 27.12
CA LEU A 18 -5.01 -35.69 25.83
C LEU A 18 -6.17 -34.69 25.88
N CYS A 19 -7.10 -34.86 26.85
CA CYS A 19 -8.17 -33.88 27.07
C CYS A 19 -7.63 -32.55 27.57
N GLY A 20 -6.62 -32.56 28.45
CA GLY A 20 -5.94 -31.36 28.91
C GLY A 20 -5.20 -30.63 27.78
N ALA A 21 -4.50 -31.38 26.93
CA ALA A 21 -3.81 -30.80 25.75
C ALA A 21 -4.80 -30.23 24.72
N MET A 22 -5.93 -30.93 24.49
CA MET A 22 -6.99 -30.41 23.61
C MET A 22 -7.69 -29.18 24.18
N ALA A 23 -7.90 -29.13 25.51
CA ALA A 23 -8.48 -27.95 26.14
C ALA A 23 -7.55 -26.75 26.13
N VAL A 24 -6.23 -26.95 26.31
CA VAL A 24 -5.23 -25.87 26.18
C VAL A 24 -5.14 -25.38 24.73
N ASN A 25 -5.13 -26.29 23.76
CA ASN A 25 -5.14 -25.90 22.35
C ASN A 25 -6.45 -25.20 21.95
N ALA A 26 -7.61 -25.65 22.46
CA ALA A 26 -8.89 -25.00 22.20
C ALA A 26 -8.94 -23.60 22.85
N GLN A 27 -8.33 -23.40 24.02
CA GLN A 27 -8.28 -22.11 24.68
C GLN A 27 -7.31 -21.14 23.99
N ILE A 28 -6.17 -21.63 23.49
CA ILE A 28 -5.25 -20.86 22.66
C ILE A 28 -5.94 -20.46 21.34
N GLN A 29 -6.66 -21.37 20.70
CA GLN A 29 -7.41 -21.07 19.48
C GLN A 29 -8.58 -20.10 19.72
N MET A 30 -9.25 -20.15 20.87
CA MET A 30 -10.32 -19.20 21.20
C MET A 30 -9.76 -17.79 21.46
N ASN A 31 -8.64 -17.66 22.15
CA ASN A 31 -8.01 -16.35 22.39
C ASN A 31 -7.44 -15.75 21.12
N ALA A 32 -6.75 -16.55 20.31
CA ALA A 32 -6.29 -16.13 18.97
C ALA A 32 -7.47 -15.76 18.06
N GLY A 33 -8.60 -16.48 18.16
CA GLY A 33 -9.81 -16.17 17.40
C GLY A 33 -10.46 -14.84 17.79
N VAL A 34 -10.47 -14.47 19.07
CA VAL A 34 -11.01 -13.17 19.51
C VAL A 34 -10.12 -12.01 19.05
N GLN A 35 -8.81 -12.14 19.15
CA GLN A 35 -7.87 -11.14 18.66
C GLN A 35 -7.93 -11.01 17.13
N TYR A 36 -7.99 -12.13 16.42
CA TYR A 36 -8.16 -12.18 14.97
C TYR A 36 -9.45 -11.48 14.53
N LEU A 37 -10.58 -11.70 15.20
CA LEU A 37 -11.87 -11.06 14.89
C LEU A 37 -11.83 -9.52 15.05
N GLN A 38 -10.94 -9.00 15.92
CA GLN A 38 -10.80 -7.55 16.13
C GLN A 38 -10.05 -6.84 14.98
N CYS A 39 -9.23 -7.57 14.22
CA CYS A 39 -8.36 -7.03 13.17
C CYS A 39 -8.66 -7.64 11.80
N MET A 40 -9.68 -8.49 11.70
CA MET A 40 -10.04 -9.20 10.47
C MET A 40 -10.44 -8.28 9.34
N GLN A 41 -10.09 -8.66 8.14
CA GLN A 41 -10.61 -8.08 6.90
C GLN A 41 -12.13 -7.95 6.91
N LYS A 42 -12.65 -6.79 6.54
CA LYS A 42 -14.08 -6.46 6.55
C LYS A 42 -14.67 -6.46 5.15
N ASP A 43 -15.67 -7.30 4.92
CA ASP A 43 -16.52 -7.20 3.70
C ASP A 43 -17.72 -6.30 3.95
N MET A 44 -17.60 -5.02 3.56
CA MET A 44 -18.66 -4.03 3.74
C MET A 44 -19.85 -4.23 2.79
N SER A 45 -19.74 -5.11 1.80
CA SER A 45 -20.87 -5.41 0.90
C SER A 45 -21.98 -6.16 1.62
N THR A 46 -21.70 -6.86 2.70
CA THR A 46 -22.67 -7.63 3.48
C THR A 46 -23.77 -6.76 4.08
N ASP A 47 -23.44 -5.53 4.48
CA ASP A 47 -24.41 -4.56 5.00
C ASP A 47 -25.55 -4.27 4.01
N PHE A 48 -25.29 -4.40 2.70
CA PHE A 48 -26.23 -4.08 1.64
C PHE A 48 -27.14 -5.25 1.21
N TYR A 49 -27.14 -6.32 2.00
CA TYR A 49 -28.04 -7.47 1.85
C TYR A 49 -28.89 -7.72 3.11
N ASP A 50 -28.72 -6.92 4.16
CA ASP A 50 -29.45 -7.07 5.42
C ASP A 50 -30.87 -6.47 5.30
N LEU A 51 -31.89 -7.31 5.56
CA LEU A 51 -33.31 -6.95 5.48
C LEU A 51 -33.75 -6.00 6.58
N SER A 52 -32.99 -5.88 7.67
CA SER A 52 -33.29 -4.95 8.77
C SER A 52 -32.92 -3.50 8.46
N ASN A 53 -32.12 -3.28 7.42
CA ASN A 53 -31.62 -1.97 7.05
C ASN A 53 -32.64 -1.13 6.27
N THR A 54 -32.57 0.18 6.46
CA THR A 54 -33.27 1.15 5.62
C THR A 54 -32.34 1.63 4.50
N TYR A 55 -32.81 1.56 3.27
CA TYR A 55 -32.05 1.90 2.06
C TYR A 55 -32.50 3.26 1.54
N PHE A 56 -31.55 4.10 1.14
CA PHE A 56 -31.79 5.41 0.54
C PHE A 56 -31.17 5.45 -0.85
N LEU A 57 -32.00 5.67 -1.87
CA LEU A 57 -31.60 5.71 -3.27
C LEU A 57 -31.68 7.14 -3.78
N ALA A 58 -30.63 7.61 -4.48
CA ALA A 58 -30.62 8.96 -5.04
C ALA A 58 -31.64 9.08 -6.18
N ASP A 59 -32.50 10.09 -6.12
CA ASP A 59 -33.64 10.28 -7.02
C ASP A 59 -33.47 11.50 -7.94
N SER A 60 -33.36 12.71 -7.36
CA SER A 60 -33.34 13.97 -8.10
C SER A 60 -32.48 15.01 -7.44
N LEU A 61 -32.00 15.99 -8.24
CA LEU A 61 -31.37 17.21 -7.75
C LEU A 61 -32.45 18.27 -7.51
N VAL A 62 -32.71 18.60 -6.26
CA VAL A 62 -33.78 19.54 -5.86
C VAL A 62 -33.38 20.99 -6.14
N SER A 63 -32.16 21.34 -5.79
CA SER A 63 -31.60 22.68 -5.98
C SER A 63 -30.10 22.62 -6.17
N PHE A 64 -29.57 23.65 -6.81
CA PHE A 64 -28.11 23.79 -6.97
C PHE A 64 -27.71 25.25 -7.08
N ASP A 65 -26.80 25.70 -6.22
CA ASP A 65 -26.13 27.00 -6.29
C ASP A 65 -24.80 26.84 -7.03
N THR A 66 -24.79 27.24 -8.28
CA THR A 66 -23.59 27.10 -9.15
C THR A 66 -22.42 27.94 -8.67
N ALA A 67 -22.64 29.05 -7.98
CA ALA A 67 -21.58 29.92 -7.46
C ALA A 67 -20.84 29.28 -6.28
N LYS A 68 -21.57 28.53 -5.44
CA LYS A 68 -20.98 27.80 -4.28
C LYS A 68 -20.59 26.38 -4.61
N GLY A 69 -21.07 25.83 -5.72
CA GLY A 69 -20.92 24.41 -6.06
C GLY A 69 -21.71 23.48 -5.12
N GLU A 70 -22.79 23.97 -4.53
CA GLU A 70 -23.57 23.26 -3.51
C GLU A 70 -25.01 23.05 -3.94
N GLY A 71 -25.58 21.89 -3.63
CA GLY A 71 -26.94 21.55 -3.93
C GLY A 71 -27.55 20.58 -2.94
N LEU A 72 -28.81 20.22 -3.21
CA LEU A 72 -29.55 19.23 -2.44
C LEU A 72 -30.02 18.09 -3.36
N VAL A 73 -29.65 16.87 -2.99
CA VAL A 73 -30.11 15.63 -3.66
C VAL A 73 -31.24 15.04 -2.83
N GLN A 74 -32.36 14.78 -3.48
CA GLN A 74 -33.48 14.06 -2.89
C GLN A 74 -33.17 12.59 -2.85
N TRP A 75 -33.36 11.96 -1.70
CA TRP A 75 -33.23 10.52 -1.50
C TRP A 75 -34.59 9.94 -1.18
N LYS A 76 -34.88 8.74 -1.76
CA LYS A 76 -36.10 7.99 -1.49
C LYS A 76 -35.77 6.76 -0.66
N ARG A 77 -36.63 6.47 0.33
CA ARG A 77 -36.47 5.33 1.23
C ARG A 77 -37.01 4.05 0.63
N TYR A 78 -36.29 2.98 0.85
CA TYR A 78 -36.65 1.63 0.46
C TYR A 78 -36.30 0.65 1.57
N ARG A 79 -36.92 -0.52 1.57
CA ARG A 79 -36.50 -1.72 2.28
C ARG A 79 -36.21 -2.81 1.28
N LEU A 80 -35.37 -3.78 1.63
CA LEU A 80 -35.25 -4.99 0.83
C LEU A 80 -36.42 -5.93 1.16
N SER A 81 -37.00 -6.52 0.14
CA SER A 81 -38.04 -7.54 0.28
C SER A 81 -37.59 -8.82 -0.42
N PRO A 82 -37.68 -10.00 0.23
CA PRO A 82 -37.33 -11.25 -0.42
C PRO A 82 -38.37 -11.53 -1.52
N ARG A 83 -37.90 -12.02 -2.65
CA ARG A 83 -38.76 -12.49 -3.72
C ARG A 83 -39.35 -13.84 -3.36
N GLN A 84 -40.68 -13.92 -3.27
CA GLN A 84 -41.36 -15.13 -2.81
C GLN A 84 -41.66 -16.16 -3.90
N ALA A 85 -41.51 -15.83 -5.19
CA ALA A 85 -41.85 -16.74 -6.29
C ALA A 85 -40.65 -16.92 -7.23
N PHE A 86 -40.39 -18.16 -7.63
CA PHE A 86 -39.47 -18.60 -8.68
C PHE A 86 -37.95 -18.29 -8.49
N ASN A 87 -37.58 -17.47 -7.53
CA ASN A 87 -36.16 -17.20 -7.21
C ASN A 87 -36.02 -16.83 -5.74
N LEU A 88 -35.67 -17.80 -4.93
CA LEU A 88 -35.52 -17.66 -3.49
C LEU A 88 -34.28 -16.86 -3.06
N ASN A 89 -33.34 -16.58 -3.97
CA ASN A 89 -32.09 -15.92 -3.68
C ASN A 89 -32.04 -14.43 -4.10
N GLY A 90 -33.20 -13.86 -4.50
CA GLY A 90 -33.25 -12.47 -4.95
C GLY A 90 -33.92 -11.56 -3.93
N TYR A 91 -33.30 -10.41 -3.68
CA TYR A 91 -33.91 -9.30 -2.95
C TYR A 91 -34.04 -8.11 -3.89
N TRP A 92 -35.05 -7.29 -3.70
CA TRP A 92 -35.17 -6.01 -4.41
C TRP A 92 -35.68 -4.90 -3.49
N PRO A 93 -35.30 -3.64 -3.78
CA PRO A 93 -35.82 -2.52 -3.03
C PRO A 93 -37.32 -2.32 -3.29
N VAL A 94 -38.06 -2.20 -2.22
CA VAL A 94 -39.49 -1.86 -2.23
C VAL A 94 -39.66 -0.50 -1.58
N ARG A 95 -40.40 0.39 -2.26
CA ARG A 95 -40.67 1.73 -1.74
C ARG A 95 -41.41 1.65 -0.39
N MET A 96 -40.87 2.33 0.63
CA MET A 96 -41.55 2.44 1.92
C MET A 96 -42.69 3.42 1.81
N GLN A 97 -43.86 3.01 2.31
CA GLN A 97 -45.05 3.84 2.37
C GLN A 97 -45.25 4.37 3.78
N MET A 98 -45.98 5.50 3.91
CA MET A 98 -46.29 6.13 5.19
C MET A 98 -46.99 5.21 6.19
N LEU A 99 -47.78 4.24 5.68
CA LEU A 99 -48.49 3.26 6.50
C LEU A 99 -47.60 2.17 7.12
N ASP A 100 -46.36 2.04 6.66
CA ASP A 100 -45.43 1.01 7.18
C ASP A 100 -44.91 1.36 8.57
N PHE A 101 -44.94 2.68 8.97
CA PHE A 101 -44.43 3.14 10.26
C PHE A 101 -45.17 4.39 10.78
N PRO A 102 -45.23 4.60 12.09
CA PRO A 102 -45.72 5.86 12.68
C PRO A 102 -44.85 7.04 12.23
N ASP A 103 -45.44 8.13 11.77
CA ASP A 103 -44.75 9.31 11.22
C ASP A 103 -43.69 9.91 12.14
N ALA A 104 -43.89 9.81 13.44
CA ALA A 104 -42.98 10.40 14.45
C ALA A 104 -41.65 9.63 14.66
N ALA A 105 -41.56 8.39 14.15
CA ALA A 105 -40.44 7.50 14.48
C ALA A 105 -39.35 7.40 13.38
N TYR A 106 -39.65 7.88 12.17
CA TYR A 106 -38.73 7.64 11.00
C TYR A 106 -38.48 8.92 10.22
N GLU A 107 -37.26 9.00 9.71
CA GLU A 107 -36.85 10.10 8.82
C GLU A 107 -37.73 10.06 7.55
N ASN A 108 -38.25 11.21 7.16
CA ASN A 108 -38.88 11.38 5.85
C ASN A 108 -37.81 11.22 4.76
N ASP A 109 -38.26 11.16 3.50
CA ASP A 109 -37.32 11.18 2.36
C ASP A 109 -36.43 12.44 2.45
N PRO A 110 -35.11 12.30 2.75
CA PRO A 110 -34.30 13.46 3.02
C PRO A 110 -33.79 14.13 1.74
N ALA A 111 -33.67 15.46 1.76
CA ALA A 111 -32.88 16.21 0.80
C ALA A 111 -31.53 16.56 1.43
N LEU A 112 -30.43 15.96 0.95
CA LEU A 112 -29.13 16.03 1.57
C LEU A 112 -28.10 16.74 0.68
N LYS A 113 -27.11 17.36 1.30
CA LYS A 113 -26.12 18.20 0.61
C LYS A 113 -25.23 17.39 -0.33
N ILE A 114 -25.00 17.97 -1.51
CA ILE A 114 -23.89 17.66 -2.42
C ILE A 114 -23.04 18.90 -2.61
N LYS A 115 -21.73 18.74 -2.65
CA LYS A 115 -20.78 19.81 -3.00
C LYS A 115 -19.80 19.32 -4.05
N ILE A 116 -19.54 20.15 -5.07
CA ILE A 116 -18.57 19.89 -6.15
C ILE A 116 -17.63 21.08 -6.25
N GLU A 117 -16.34 20.80 -6.30
CA GLU A 117 -15.29 21.79 -6.46
C GLU A 117 -14.14 21.27 -7.33
N TRP A 118 -13.59 22.12 -8.18
CA TRP A 118 -12.32 21.85 -8.84
C TRP A 118 -11.16 22.18 -7.88
N ILE A 119 -10.25 21.21 -7.70
CA ILE A 119 -9.03 21.35 -6.89
C ILE A 119 -7.86 21.79 -7.76
N THR A 120 -7.75 21.20 -8.94
CA THR A 120 -6.82 21.54 -10.02
C THR A 120 -7.58 21.41 -11.34
N PRO A 121 -7.02 21.84 -12.49
CA PRO A 121 -7.68 21.59 -13.78
C PRO A 121 -7.89 20.10 -14.09
N ARG A 122 -7.14 19.18 -13.44
CA ARG A 122 -7.23 17.72 -13.61
C ARG A 122 -7.96 17.02 -12.45
N THR A 123 -8.33 17.73 -11.40
CA THR A 123 -8.88 17.11 -10.18
C THR A 123 -10.13 17.82 -9.72
N ALA A 124 -11.24 17.10 -9.64
CA ALA A 124 -12.47 17.54 -9.01
C ALA A 124 -12.70 16.77 -7.71
N ARG A 125 -13.34 17.42 -6.73
CA ARG A 125 -13.79 16.79 -5.48
C ARG A 125 -15.32 16.84 -5.40
N ILE A 126 -15.94 15.72 -5.06
CA ILE A 126 -17.38 15.59 -4.85
C ILE A 126 -17.62 15.08 -3.43
N ARG A 127 -18.41 15.83 -2.65
CA ARG A 127 -18.83 15.43 -1.31
C ARG A 127 -20.35 15.32 -1.23
N MET A 128 -20.84 14.22 -0.66
CA MET A 128 -22.25 13.99 -0.42
C MET A 128 -22.45 13.52 1.01
N LEU A 129 -23.39 14.15 1.70
CA LEU A 129 -23.75 13.80 3.06
C LEU A 129 -24.89 12.79 3.08
N THR A 130 -24.88 11.90 4.08
CA THR A 130 -26.00 11.00 4.40
C THR A 130 -26.85 11.52 5.57
N THR A 131 -26.43 12.63 6.18
CA THR A 131 -27.09 13.33 7.29
C THR A 131 -27.15 14.83 7.01
N PRO A 132 -28.05 15.59 7.66
CA PRO A 132 -28.13 17.04 7.49
C PRO A 132 -26.85 17.81 7.93
N VAL A 133 -26.07 17.21 8.82
CA VAL A 133 -24.79 17.76 9.34
C VAL A 133 -23.65 16.79 9.01
N VAL A 134 -22.45 17.33 8.88
CA VAL A 134 -21.25 16.50 8.68
C VAL A 134 -21.04 15.64 9.93
N PRO A 135 -21.00 14.30 9.82
CA PRO A 135 -20.72 13.44 10.94
C PRO A 135 -19.32 13.71 11.49
N LYS A 136 -19.20 13.86 12.81
CA LYS A 136 -17.89 14.15 13.45
C LYS A 136 -16.86 13.07 13.21
N GLN A 137 -17.29 11.82 13.11
CA GLN A 137 -16.40 10.66 12.88
C GLN A 137 -15.97 10.51 11.41
N SER A 138 -16.80 10.97 10.48
CA SER A 138 -16.51 10.96 9.03
C SER A 138 -15.59 12.11 8.61
N ASP A 139 -15.27 13.05 9.47
CA ASP A 139 -14.23 14.05 9.18
C ASP A 139 -12.91 13.28 9.14
N ALA A 140 -12.65 12.72 7.95
CA ALA A 140 -11.44 11.96 7.68
C ALA A 140 -10.28 12.89 7.98
N ASP A 141 -9.50 12.50 8.96
CA ASP A 141 -8.45 13.32 9.52
C ASP A 141 -7.61 13.90 8.41
N ASP A 142 -7.36 15.18 8.51
CA ASP A 142 -6.37 15.89 7.67
C ASP A 142 -5.00 15.18 7.62
N VAL A 143 -4.81 14.10 8.37
CA VAL A 143 -3.60 13.28 8.38
C VAL A 143 -3.30 12.65 7.01
N MET A 144 -4.32 12.29 6.23
CA MET A 144 -4.12 11.76 4.87
C MET A 144 -3.64 12.83 3.89
N PHE A 145 -3.96 14.08 4.12
CA PHE A 145 -3.54 15.18 3.27
C PHE A 145 -2.14 15.70 3.64
N CYS A 146 -1.37 16.09 2.63
CA CYS A 146 -0.09 16.77 2.86
C CYS A 146 -0.30 18.26 3.23
N GLU A 147 0.69 18.84 3.89
CA GLU A 147 0.60 20.23 4.36
C GLU A 147 0.44 21.23 3.21
N ALA A 148 1.09 20.96 2.06
CA ALA A 148 0.96 21.81 0.87
C ALA A 148 -0.49 21.84 0.32
N PHE A 149 -1.20 20.71 0.41
CA PHE A 149 -2.61 20.65 0.04
C PHE A 149 -3.51 21.35 1.05
N LYS A 150 -3.28 21.14 2.35
CA LYS A 150 -4.02 21.80 3.43
C LYS A 150 -3.91 23.32 3.35
N ALA A 151 -2.72 23.84 3.02
CA ALA A 151 -2.48 25.27 2.89
C ALA A 151 -3.26 25.94 1.71
N ARG A 152 -3.76 25.14 0.74
CA ARG A 152 -4.56 25.63 -0.40
C ARG A 152 -6.04 25.81 -0.09
N LYS A 153 -6.52 25.54 1.13
CA LYS A 153 -7.94 25.67 1.52
C LYS A 153 -8.46 27.06 1.14
N GLY A 154 -9.47 27.10 0.25
CA GLY A 154 -10.12 28.35 -0.21
C GLY A 154 -9.60 28.97 -1.51
N GLN A 155 -8.57 28.41 -2.14
CA GLN A 155 -8.09 28.86 -3.45
C GLN A 155 -8.78 28.07 -4.56
N SER A 156 -9.69 28.69 -5.28
CA SER A 156 -10.24 28.12 -6.51
C SER A 156 -9.21 28.19 -7.64
N PRO A 157 -9.01 27.11 -8.43
CA PRO A 157 -8.11 27.17 -9.55
C PRO A 157 -8.61 28.14 -10.63
N SER A 158 -7.73 28.97 -11.13
CA SER A 158 -8.02 29.96 -12.18
C SER A 158 -8.40 29.39 -13.55
N ALA A 159 -8.43 28.06 -13.69
CA ALA A 159 -8.60 27.37 -14.98
C ALA A 159 -9.94 26.61 -15.13
N SER A 160 -10.85 26.70 -14.15
CA SER A 160 -12.19 26.11 -14.32
C SER A 160 -13.12 27.12 -15.01
N GLN A 161 -13.85 26.67 -16.03
CA GLN A 161 -14.93 27.45 -16.62
C GLN A 161 -16.06 27.59 -15.60
N ALA A 162 -16.76 28.74 -15.64
CA ALA A 162 -17.97 28.91 -14.84
C ALA A 162 -18.95 27.74 -15.14
N PRO A 163 -19.55 27.15 -14.09
CA PRO A 163 -20.50 26.06 -14.29
C PRO A 163 -21.66 26.49 -15.18
N ARG A 164 -22.10 25.60 -16.05
CA ARG A 164 -23.25 25.82 -16.93
C ARG A 164 -24.44 25.05 -16.38
N GLU A 165 -25.54 25.75 -16.17
CA GLU A 165 -26.79 25.15 -15.80
C GLU A 165 -27.73 25.10 -17.00
N SER A 166 -28.31 23.94 -17.26
CA SER A 166 -29.38 23.71 -18.22
C SER A 166 -30.67 23.27 -17.49
N ARG A 167 -31.73 23.05 -18.26
CA ARG A 167 -32.96 22.46 -17.71
C ARG A 167 -32.69 21.11 -17.03
N ASP A 168 -31.82 20.29 -17.62
CA ASP A 168 -31.68 18.87 -17.29
C ASP A 168 -30.40 18.55 -16.50
N ALA A 169 -29.41 19.47 -16.48
CA ALA A 169 -28.12 19.21 -15.83
C ALA A 169 -27.36 20.47 -15.42
N VAL A 170 -26.44 20.30 -14.49
CA VAL A 170 -25.38 21.25 -14.12
C VAL A 170 -24.03 20.64 -14.55
N THR A 171 -23.26 21.39 -15.32
CA THR A 171 -21.99 20.91 -15.89
C THR A 171 -20.80 21.76 -15.42
N TYR A 172 -19.82 21.11 -14.84
CA TYR A 172 -18.51 21.67 -14.46
C TYR A 172 -17.46 21.21 -15.47
N SER A 173 -16.79 22.13 -16.15
CA SER A 173 -15.81 21.82 -17.20
C SER A 173 -14.40 22.33 -16.86
N SER A 174 -13.40 21.60 -17.33
CA SER A 174 -11.99 21.95 -17.35
C SER A 174 -11.39 21.64 -18.74
N PRO A 175 -10.13 22.01 -19.01
CA PRO A 175 -9.45 21.61 -20.23
C PRO A 175 -9.27 20.09 -20.41
N TYR A 176 -9.41 19.29 -19.34
CA TYR A 176 -9.14 17.86 -19.32
C TYR A 176 -10.39 16.99 -19.25
N GLY A 177 -11.53 17.57 -18.92
CA GLY A 177 -12.78 16.84 -18.84
C GLY A 177 -13.90 17.63 -18.17
N SER A 178 -15.02 16.97 -17.93
CA SER A 178 -16.17 17.57 -17.27
C SER A 178 -16.89 16.61 -16.35
N ILE A 179 -17.57 17.19 -15.36
CA ILE A 179 -18.49 16.50 -14.47
C ILE A 179 -19.88 17.12 -14.70
N GLU A 180 -20.81 16.29 -15.11
CA GLU A 180 -22.21 16.67 -15.34
C GLU A 180 -23.07 16.02 -14.25
N ILE A 181 -23.87 16.81 -13.56
CA ILE A 181 -24.89 16.33 -12.63
C ILE A 181 -26.23 16.43 -13.34
N GLN A 182 -26.81 15.31 -13.70
CA GLN A 182 -28.17 15.26 -14.24
C GLN A 182 -29.17 15.41 -13.11
N LYS A 183 -30.22 16.21 -13.37
CA LYS A 183 -31.20 16.59 -12.35
C LYS A 183 -32.21 15.49 -12.08
N TYR A 184 -32.73 14.86 -13.15
CA TYR A 184 -33.69 13.75 -13.04
C TYR A 184 -33.64 12.86 -14.30
N PRO A 185 -33.52 11.51 -14.16
CA PRO A 185 -33.11 10.86 -12.90
C PRO A 185 -31.72 11.30 -12.50
N TRP A 186 -31.49 11.42 -11.19
CA TRP A 186 -30.21 11.91 -10.68
C TRP A 186 -29.04 10.99 -11.06
N ARG A 187 -27.97 11.56 -11.58
CA ARG A 187 -26.68 10.88 -11.77
C ARG A 187 -25.54 11.85 -12.00
N ILE A 188 -24.34 11.36 -11.75
CA ILE A 188 -23.08 12.03 -12.08
C ILE A 188 -22.51 11.35 -13.32
N VAL A 189 -22.15 12.15 -14.34
CA VAL A 189 -21.50 11.69 -15.56
C VAL A 189 -20.14 12.35 -15.67
N VAL A 190 -19.07 11.54 -15.79
CA VAL A 190 -17.70 11.98 -15.94
C VAL A 190 -17.30 11.83 -17.43
N LYS A 191 -16.87 12.92 -18.07
CA LYS A 191 -16.51 12.95 -19.51
C LYS A 191 -15.09 13.46 -19.69
N ASP A 192 -14.40 12.97 -20.71
CA ASP A 192 -13.11 13.54 -21.13
C ASP A 192 -13.30 14.89 -21.86
N ALA A 193 -12.19 15.54 -22.25
CA ALA A 193 -12.19 16.81 -22.97
C ALA A 193 -12.88 16.75 -24.35
N LYS A 194 -13.06 15.55 -24.91
CA LYS A 194 -13.75 15.30 -26.18
C LYS A 194 -15.24 14.99 -26.01
N GLY A 195 -15.73 14.98 -24.74
CA GLY A 195 -17.12 14.66 -24.40
C GLY A 195 -17.44 13.16 -24.36
N ARG A 196 -16.43 12.27 -24.48
CA ARG A 196 -16.62 10.84 -24.31
C ARG A 196 -16.87 10.53 -22.83
N ILE A 197 -17.91 9.75 -22.53
CA ILE A 197 -18.19 9.30 -21.16
C ILE A 197 -17.08 8.34 -20.71
N LEU A 198 -16.41 8.70 -19.62
CA LEU A 198 -15.40 7.88 -18.96
C LEU A 198 -16.05 6.89 -18.00
N THR A 199 -16.91 7.38 -17.12
CA THR A 199 -17.77 6.61 -16.22
C THR A 199 -18.99 7.43 -15.82
N GLN A 200 -19.98 6.81 -15.23
CA GLN A 200 -21.18 7.47 -14.70
C GLN A 200 -21.81 6.66 -13.58
N THR A 201 -22.53 7.32 -12.67
CA THR A 201 -23.25 6.62 -11.62
C THR A 201 -24.45 5.87 -12.19
N ARG A 202 -24.79 4.72 -11.59
CA ARG A 202 -26.03 4.01 -11.87
C ARG A 202 -27.19 4.73 -11.17
N HIS A 203 -28.28 4.97 -11.88
CA HIS A 203 -29.52 5.55 -11.33
C HIS A 203 -30.63 4.52 -11.25
N LEU A 204 -31.66 4.80 -10.46
CA LEU A 204 -32.90 4.04 -10.41
C LEU A 204 -33.76 4.41 -11.61
N ILE A 205 -34.35 3.41 -12.28
CA ILE A 205 -35.39 3.60 -13.33
C ILE A 205 -36.72 3.23 -12.70
N ASP A 206 -37.68 4.17 -12.65
CA ASP A 206 -38.99 4.02 -11.97
C ASP A 206 -39.82 2.84 -12.46
N ASN A 207 -39.58 2.35 -13.65
CA ASN A 207 -40.32 1.21 -14.25
C ASN A 207 -39.65 -0.15 -14.02
N ASP A 208 -38.51 -0.21 -13.30
CA ASP A 208 -37.89 -1.48 -12.94
C ASP A 208 -38.58 -2.15 -11.76
N SER A 209 -39.91 -2.36 -11.87
CA SER A 209 -40.65 -3.27 -10.98
C SER A 209 -40.18 -4.72 -11.09
N THR A 210 -39.28 -5.00 -12.04
CA THR A 210 -38.69 -6.28 -12.33
C THR A 210 -37.21 -6.31 -12.02
N GLN A 211 -36.85 -6.76 -10.81
CA GLN A 211 -35.52 -7.30 -10.52
C GLN A 211 -34.37 -6.31 -10.52
N VAL A 212 -34.34 -5.37 -9.60
CA VAL A 212 -33.11 -4.65 -9.31
C VAL A 212 -32.12 -5.60 -8.61
N LYS A 213 -31.42 -6.42 -9.40
CA LYS A 213 -30.33 -7.28 -8.89
C LYS A 213 -29.12 -6.46 -8.42
N LEU A 214 -29.06 -5.20 -8.80
CA LEU A 214 -27.98 -4.28 -8.48
C LEU A 214 -28.58 -2.97 -7.96
N LEU A 215 -28.32 -2.65 -6.70
CA LEU A 215 -28.68 -1.35 -6.14
C LEU A 215 -28.06 -0.23 -6.97
N PRO A 216 -28.78 0.89 -7.22
CA PRO A 216 -28.16 2.09 -7.77
C PRO A 216 -27.29 2.81 -6.73
N PHE A 217 -26.87 4.02 -7.02
CA PHE A 217 -26.16 4.88 -6.09
C PHE A 217 -26.98 5.08 -4.81
N SER A 218 -26.46 4.65 -3.65
CA SER A 218 -27.24 4.48 -2.44
C SER A 218 -26.40 4.62 -1.16
N PHE A 219 -27.10 4.81 -0.05
CA PHE A 219 -26.60 4.55 1.29
C PHE A 219 -27.63 3.80 2.11
N ILE A 220 -27.21 3.23 3.23
CA ILE A 220 -28.08 2.56 4.19
C ILE A 220 -27.99 3.20 5.57
N LYS A 221 -29.06 3.07 6.35
CA LYS A 221 -29.06 3.19 7.80
C LYS A 221 -29.23 1.80 8.37
N ARG A 222 -28.26 1.32 9.14
CA ARG A 222 -28.28 -0.01 9.73
C ARG A 222 -29.35 -0.12 10.80
N GLY A 223 -30.10 -1.21 10.81
CA GLY A 223 -31.10 -1.51 11.82
C GLY A 223 -30.48 -1.86 13.18
N SER A 224 -29.24 -2.35 13.18
CA SER A 224 -28.57 -2.83 14.40
C SER A 224 -28.05 -1.71 15.31
N ASP A 225 -27.49 -0.63 14.74
CA ASP A 225 -26.79 0.42 15.50
C ASP A 225 -27.09 1.85 15.04
N ASN A 226 -27.99 2.02 14.06
CA ASN A 226 -28.34 3.28 13.42
C ASN A 226 -27.17 4.01 12.71
N SER A 227 -26.00 3.40 12.59
CA SER A 227 -24.91 3.96 11.78
C SER A 227 -25.23 3.82 10.28
N ARG A 228 -24.43 4.46 9.44
CA ARG A 228 -24.63 4.47 8.00
C ARG A 228 -23.46 3.81 7.27
N SER A 229 -23.76 3.26 6.11
CA SER A 229 -22.77 2.81 5.13
C SER A 229 -23.18 3.30 3.76
N VAL A 230 -22.23 3.63 2.90
CA VAL A 230 -22.47 4.20 1.59
C VAL A 230 -22.04 3.25 0.47
N ASN A 231 -22.75 3.29 -0.65
CA ASN A 231 -22.50 2.47 -1.82
C ASN A 231 -22.62 3.30 -3.10
N PRO A 232 -21.59 4.06 -3.45
CA PRO A 232 -21.45 4.60 -4.79
C PRO A 232 -21.34 3.48 -5.81
N VAL A 233 -22.19 3.54 -6.82
CA VAL A 233 -22.21 2.57 -7.92
C VAL A 233 -21.95 3.30 -9.22
N LEU A 234 -20.83 2.94 -9.89
CA LEU A 234 -20.44 3.46 -11.18
C LEU A 234 -20.52 2.35 -12.24
N LEU A 235 -20.78 2.70 -13.47
CA LEU A 235 -20.84 1.73 -14.57
C LEU A 235 -19.42 1.41 -15.05
N LEU A 236 -19.16 0.13 -15.28
CA LEU A 236 -18.00 -0.37 -16.00
C LEU A 236 -18.32 -0.50 -17.49
N SER A 237 -17.42 0.05 -18.31
CA SER A 237 -17.52 -0.10 -19.77
C SER A 237 -16.90 -1.42 -20.24
N PRO A 238 -17.36 -1.99 -21.35
CA PRO A 238 -16.71 -3.16 -21.95
C PRO A 238 -15.24 -2.90 -22.23
N GLY A 239 -14.35 -3.82 -21.81
CA GLY A 239 -12.91 -3.70 -21.98
C GLY A 239 -12.22 -2.73 -21.03
N GLU A 240 -12.94 -2.16 -20.08
CA GLU A 240 -12.36 -1.34 -19.01
C GLU A 240 -11.49 -2.19 -18.09
N ARG A 241 -10.40 -1.60 -17.58
CA ARG A 241 -9.46 -2.19 -16.65
C ARG A 241 -9.21 -1.23 -15.51
N ILE A 242 -9.11 -1.75 -14.30
CA ILE A 242 -8.92 -0.98 -13.06
C ILE A 242 -7.62 -1.40 -12.39
N TYR A 243 -6.85 -0.43 -11.90
CA TYR A 243 -5.55 -0.63 -11.26
C TYR A 243 -5.42 0.23 -10.01
N GLY A 244 -4.57 -0.19 -9.06
CA GLY A 244 -4.38 0.50 -7.79
C GLY A 244 -4.86 -0.34 -6.61
N CYS A 245 -5.51 0.27 -5.63
CA CYS A 245 -6.02 -0.34 -4.38
C CYS A 245 -4.94 -0.70 -3.35
N GLY A 246 -3.69 -0.24 -3.48
CA GLY A 246 -2.60 -0.56 -2.55
C GLY A 246 -1.77 -1.75 -2.99
N GLU A 247 -1.05 -2.36 -2.04
CA GLU A 247 -0.22 -3.54 -2.29
C GLU A 247 -1.08 -4.79 -2.34
N SER A 248 -1.65 -5.04 -3.49
CA SER A 248 -2.49 -6.24 -3.73
C SER A 248 -1.69 -7.29 -4.48
N PHE A 249 -1.60 -8.48 -3.93
CA PHE A 249 -0.83 -9.62 -4.44
C PHE A 249 -1.56 -10.40 -5.54
N THR A 250 -2.86 -10.12 -5.73
CA THR A 250 -3.67 -10.68 -6.81
C THR A 250 -3.34 -10.02 -8.16
N SER A 251 -4.04 -10.41 -9.24
CA SER A 251 -3.84 -9.78 -10.56
C SER A 251 -3.90 -8.25 -10.50
N LEU A 252 -3.05 -7.57 -11.25
CA LEU A 252 -2.98 -6.10 -11.28
C LEU A 252 -4.30 -5.48 -11.76
N ASN A 253 -4.94 -6.08 -12.77
CA ASN A 253 -6.27 -5.66 -13.20
C ASN A 253 -7.31 -6.12 -12.18
N LYS A 254 -8.00 -5.19 -11.55
CA LYS A 254 -8.99 -5.46 -10.49
C LYS A 254 -10.39 -5.80 -11.04
N VAL A 255 -10.65 -5.65 -12.33
CA VAL A 255 -11.94 -6.03 -12.92
C VAL A 255 -12.14 -7.54 -12.80
N GLY A 256 -13.30 -7.93 -12.26
CA GLY A 256 -13.63 -9.30 -11.88
C GLY A 256 -13.28 -9.66 -10.44
N GLN A 257 -12.68 -8.74 -9.69
CA GLN A 257 -12.28 -8.95 -8.29
C GLN A 257 -13.16 -8.16 -7.31
N LYS A 258 -13.30 -8.69 -6.10
CA LYS A 258 -13.75 -7.97 -4.92
C LYS A 258 -12.51 -7.70 -4.07
N VAL A 259 -12.20 -6.44 -3.84
CA VAL A 259 -11.00 -5.99 -3.13
C VAL A 259 -11.41 -5.34 -1.81
N HIS A 260 -10.86 -5.83 -0.71
CA HIS A 260 -11.15 -5.34 0.63
C HIS A 260 -10.05 -4.40 1.10
N LEU A 261 -10.35 -3.12 1.22
CA LEU A 261 -9.44 -2.10 1.71
C LEU A 261 -9.56 -2.00 3.23
N SER A 262 -8.82 -2.86 3.88
CA SER A 262 -8.77 -3.03 5.33
C SER A 262 -7.36 -3.51 5.65
N VAL A 263 -6.63 -2.76 6.46
CA VAL A 263 -5.27 -3.12 6.85
C VAL A 263 -5.31 -4.43 7.62
N THR A 264 -4.59 -5.44 7.16
CA THR A 264 -4.51 -6.76 7.80
C THR A 264 -3.09 -7.30 7.73
N ASP A 265 -2.77 -8.27 8.58
CA ASP A 265 -1.57 -9.09 8.45
C ASP A 265 -1.91 -10.36 7.64
N PRO A 266 -1.64 -10.39 6.33
CA PRO A 266 -1.96 -11.54 5.48
C PRO A 266 -0.95 -12.68 5.63
N GLN A 267 0.14 -12.50 6.37
CA GLN A 267 1.24 -13.45 6.52
C GLN A 267 1.85 -13.88 5.17
N GLY A 268 1.99 -12.92 4.25
CA GLY A 268 2.62 -13.11 2.95
C GLY A 268 1.72 -12.82 1.74
N PRO A 269 2.24 -12.99 0.51
CA PRO A 269 1.57 -12.59 -0.72
C PRO A 269 0.61 -13.65 -1.31
N GLU A 270 0.34 -14.76 -0.62
CA GLU A 270 -0.48 -15.87 -1.10
C GLU A 270 -1.98 -15.71 -0.74
N THR A 271 -2.47 -14.47 -0.61
CA THR A 271 -3.81 -14.14 -0.15
C THR A 271 -4.31 -12.85 -0.81
N ASP A 272 -5.60 -12.55 -0.67
CA ASP A 272 -6.22 -11.28 -1.06
C ASP A 272 -6.15 -10.20 0.05
N GLY A 273 -5.65 -10.54 1.24
CA GLY A 273 -5.37 -9.59 2.31
C GLY A 273 -4.21 -8.64 1.97
N MET A 274 -4.16 -7.49 2.64
CA MET A 274 -3.14 -6.46 2.35
C MET A 274 -2.61 -5.82 3.62
N TYR A 275 -1.27 -5.76 3.75
CA TYR A 275 -0.61 -4.90 4.74
C TYR A 275 -0.84 -3.41 4.47
N LYS A 276 -0.98 -3.04 3.19
CA LYS A 276 -0.96 -1.67 2.69
C LYS A 276 -2.07 -1.40 1.67
N PRO A 277 -3.36 -1.54 2.06
CA PRO A 277 -4.46 -1.12 1.20
C PRO A 277 -4.47 0.41 1.05
N VAL A 278 -4.91 0.88 -0.11
CA VAL A 278 -5.03 2.32 -0.41
C VAL A 278 -6.37 2.57 -1.11
N PRO A 279 -7.22 3.48 -0.61
CA PRO A 279 -8.53 3.75 -1.18
C PRO A 279 -8.45 4.62 -2.46
N PHE A 280 -7.58 4.22 -3.37
CA PHE A 280 -7.30 4.89 -4.64
C PHE A 280 -7.16 3.87 -5.77
N TYR A 281 -7.80 4.16 -6.90
CA TYR A 281 -7.67 3.38 -8.12
C TYR A 281 -7.81 4.26 -9.37
N PHE A 282 -7.39 3.73 -10.51
CA PHE A 282 -7.60 4.40 -11.79
C PHE A 282 -7.93 3.40 -12.92
N SER A 283 -8.56 3.94 -13.98
CA SER A 283 -9.03 3.20 -15.14
C SER A 283 -8.17 3.50 -16.38
N ASN A 284 -8.01 2.48 -17.24
CA ASN A 284 -7.44 2.65 -18.59
C ASN A 284 -8.28 3.58 -19.49
N ARG A 285 -9.42 4.07 -19.02
CA ARG A 285 -10.26 5.03 -19.72
C ARG A 285 -9.84 6.49 -19.50
N GLY A 286 -8.85 6.75 -18.62
CA GLY A 286 -8.28 8.08 -18.36
C GLY A 286 -8.94 8.83 -17.20
N TYR A 287 -9.42 8.11 -16.20
CA TYR A 287 -9.85 8.68 -14.91
C TYR A 287 -9.31 7.88 -13.74
N GLY A 288 -9.19 8.53 -12.59
CA GLY A 288 -8.89 7.89 -11.30
C GLY A 288 -9.86 8.36 -10.23
N ILE A 289 -10.00 7.58 -9.16
CA ILE A 289 -10.83 7.92 -7.99
C ILE A 289 -10.02 7.68 -6.71
N PHE A 290 -9.97 8.68 -5.86
CA PHE A 290 -9.52 8.56 -4.48
C PHE A 290 -10.73 8.73 -3.55
N MET A 291 -11.03 7.70 -2.78
CA MET A 291 -12.05 7.72 -1.73
C MET A 291 -11.41 8.26 -0.47
N HIS A 292 -11.75 9.50 -0.08
CA HIS A 292 -11.20 10.14 1.10
C HIS A 292 -11.90 9.62 2.37
N THR A 293 -11.58 8.42 2.75
CA THR A 293 -12.07 7.75 3.96
C THR A 293 -10.97 6.93 4.61
N SER A 294 -11.05 6.75 5.91
CA SER A 294 -10.24 5.79 6.66
C SER A 294 -11.06 4.59 7.16
N ALA A 295 -12.38 4.61 6.96
CA ALA A 295 -13.22 3.45 7.24
C ALA A 295 -12.91 2.30 6.26
N PRO A 296 -13.21 1.04 6.63
CA PRO A 296 -13.07 -0.08 5.71
C PRO A 296 -13.90 0.10 4.43
N VAL A 297 -13.33 -0.28 3.30
CA VAL A 297 -13.99 -0.22 1.98
C VAL A 297 -13.93 -1.58 1.32
N THR A 298 -15.03 -2.02 0.72
CA THR A 298 -15.06 -3.15 -0.20
C THR A 298 -15.35 -2.65 -1.60
N CYS A 299 -14.38 -2.81 -2.50
CA CYS A 299 -14.51 -2.47 -3.91
C CYS A 299 -14.87 -3.73 -4.72
N ASP A 300 -16.09 -3.78 -5.24
CA ASP A 300 -16.52 -4.84 -6.16
C ASP A 300 -16.42 -4.33 -7.60
N PHE A 301 -15.34 -4.65 -8.27
CA PHE A 301 -15.06 -4.23 -9.64
C PHE A 301 -15.63 -5.22 -10.67
N GLY A 302 -16.90 -5.49 -10.59
CA GLY A 302 -17.56 -6.39 -11.51
C GLY A 302 -17.50 -7.86 -11.14
N ALA A 303 -17.06 -8.23 -9.94
CA ALA A 303 -17.05 -9.60 -9.44
C ALA A 303 -18.48 -10.15 -9.30
N SER A 304 -19.38 -9.38 -8.68
CA SER A 304 -20.78 -9.77 -8.53
C SER A 304 -21.64 -9.39 -9.73
N TYR A 305 -21.30 -8.32 -10.45
CA TYR A 305 -21.99 -7.88 -11.67
C TYR A 305 -21.03 -7.13 -12.58
N ILE A 306 -20.71 -7.72 -13.71
CA ILE A 306 -19.64 -7.30 -14.61
C ILE A 306 -19.78 -5.88 -15.18
N GLY A 307 -20.98 -5.32 -15.18
CA GLY A 307 -21.27 -3.98 -15.71
C GLY A 307 -21.15 -2.84 -14.70
N ALA A 308 -20.67 -3.10 -13.47
CA ALA A 308 -20.61 -2.08 -12.43
C ALA A 308 -19.42 -2.24 -11.51
N GLN A 309 -18.88 -1.11 -11.05
CA GLN A 309 -18.01 -1.00 -9.89
C GLN A 309 -18.83 -0.47 -8.71
N ARG A 310 -18.82 -1.18 -7.59
CA ARG A 310 -19.53 -0.86 -6.38
C ARG A 310 -18.54 -0.60 -5.26
N LEU A 311 -18.68 0.54 -4.58
CA LEU A 311 -17.75 0.98 -3.55
C LEU A 311 -18.47 1.02 -2.21
N PHE A 312 -18.47 -0.09 -1.49
CA PHE A 312 -19.10 -0.20 -0.19
C PHE A 312 -18.17 0.35 0.89
N MET A 313 -18.54 1.47 1.52
CA MET A 313 -17.73 2.12 2.54
C MET A 313 -18.48 2.18 3.86
N ALA A 314 -17.81 1.82 4.96
CA ALA A 314 -18.33 1.96 6.31
C ALA A 314 -18.27 3.41 6.80
N ASP A 315 -18.70 4.36 5.97
CA ASP A 315 -18.62 5.80 6.25
C ASP A 315 -20.00 6.45 6.16
N GLU A 316 -20.17 7.53 6.86
CA GLU A 316 -21.41 8.30 6.91
C GLU A 316 -21.44 9.47 5.90
N GLN A 317 -20.42 9.59 5.06
CA GLN A 317 -20.35 10.51 3.93
C GLN A 317 -19.64 9.86 2.73
N MET A 318 -19.84 10.45 1.57
CA MET A 318 -19.12 10.12 0.34
C MET A 318 -18.23 11.31 -0.02
N ASP A 319 -16.92 11.13 0.01
CA ASP A 319 -15.93 12.15 -0.35
C ASP A 319 -14.95 11.57 -1.36
N PHE A 320 -15.06 12.05 -2.61
CA PHE A 320 -14.27 11.53 -3.72
C PHE A 320 -13.47 12.62 -4.39
N PHE A 321 -12.24 12.28 -4.75
CA PHE A 321 -11.48 13.03 -5.74
C PHE A 321 -11.51 12.26 -7.06
N ILE A 322 -11.85 12.94 -8.15
CA ILE A 322 -11.86 12.40 -9.50
C ILE A 322 -10.74 13.05 -10.27
N PHE A 323 -9.82 12.24 -10.80
CA PHE A 323 -8.66 12.66 -11.57
C PHE A 323 -8.87 12.41 -13.06
N PHE A 324 -8.31 13.29 -13.89
CA PHE A 324 -8.36 13.18 -15.36
C PHE A 324 -6.96 13.10 -15.94
N GLY A 325 -6.71 12.12 -16.79
CA GLY A 325 -5.44 11.99 -17.50
C GLY A 325 -4.97 10.56 -17.69
N GLU A 326 -3.71 10.43 -18.04
CA GLU A 326 -2.98 9.18 -18.16
C GLU A 326 -2.41 8.75 -16.78
N PRO A 327 -1.91 7.52 -16.62
CA PRO A 327 -1.41 7.03 -15.33
C PRO A 327 -0.44 7.98 -14.63
N LYS A 328 0.52 8.57 -15.35
CA LYS A 328 1.48 9.52 -14.76
C LYS A 328 0.82 10.81 -14.26
N ASP A 329 -0.18 11.33 -15.00
CA ASP A 329 -0.94 12.50 -14.58
C ASP A 329 -1.74 12.22 -13.32
N ILE A 330 -2.46 11.08 -13.31
CA ILE A 330 -3.32 10.66 -12.21
C ILE A 330 -2.51 10.43 -10.93
N LEU A 331 -1.39 9.73 -11.03
CA LEU A 331 -0.49 9.49 -9.88
C LEU A 331 0.07 10.81 -9.32
N ASN A 332 0.48 11.73 -10.21
CA ASN A 332 0.97 13.04 -9.80
C ASN A 332 -0.13 13.86 -9.09
N GLU A 333 -1.36 13.89 -9.63
CA GLU A 333 -2.49 14.60 -9.01
C GLU A 333 -2.86 14.00 -7.65
N TYR A 334 -2.92 12.67 -7.54
CA TYR A 334 -3.18 11.97 -6.28
C TYR A 334 -2.10 12.30 -5.23
N THR A 335 -0.83 12.22 -5.61
CA THR A 335 0.28 12.49 -4.69
C THR A 335 0.45 13.99 -4.38
N ASN A 336 -0.05 14.90 -5.20
CA ASN A 336 -0.14 16.33 -4.85
C ASN A 336 -1.14 16.58 -3.70
N ILE A 337 -2.10 15.70 -3.50
CA ILE A 337 -3.09 15.77 -2.39
C ILE A 337 -2.56 15.04 -1.16
N THR A 338 -2.09 13.82 -1.32
CA THR A 338 -1.71 12.93 -0.21
C THR A 338 -0.23 13.04 0.19
N GLY A 339 0.55 13.73 -0.61
CA GLY A 339 1.99 13.91 -0.44
C GLY A 339 2.82 12.94 -1.28
N LYS A 340 4.00 13.35 -1.66
CA LYS A 340 4.97 12.56 -2.42
C LYS A 340 5.97 11.91 -1.47
N SER A 341 6.59 10.81 -1.92
CA SER A 341 7.74 10.24 -1.22
C SER A 341 8.91 11.24 -1.25
N PRO A 342 9.59 11.49 -0.13
CA PRO A 342 10.77 12.35 -0.10
C PRO A 342 11.91 11.71 -0.89
N MET A 343 12.89 12.50 -1.31
CA MET A 343 14.18 11.95 -1.78
C MET A 343 14.90 11.31 -0.61
N LEU A 344 15.28 10.06 -0.75
CA LEU A 344 15.93 9.29 0.30
C LEU A 344 17.45 9.41 0.24
N PRO A 345 18.18 9.19 1.36
CA PRO A 345 19.62 9.29 1.40
C PRO A 345 20.30 8.25 0.49
N LEU A 346 21.42 8.63 -0.13
CA LEU A 346 22.10 7.79 -1.13
C LEU A 346 22.45 6.40 -0.59
N TRP A 347 22.90 6.31 0.67
CA TRP A 347 23.29 5.04 1.28
C TRP A 347 22.13 4.04 1.37
N SER A 348 20.89 4.53 1.44
CA SER A 348 19.71 3.65 1.55
C SER A 348 19.46 2.82 0.30
N PHE A 349 19.89 3.31 -0.87
CA PHE A 349 19.79 2.57 -2.13
C PHE A 349 20.84 1.47 -2.29
N GLY A 350 21.82 1.38 -1.37
CA GLY A 350 22.78 0.30 -1.29
C GLY A 350 22.17 -1.02 -0.81
N THR A 351 23.04 -2.00 -0.59
CA THR A 351 22.62 -3.33 -0.11
C THR A 351 22.47 -3.34 1.41
N TRP A 352 21.32 -3.82 1.87
CA TRP A 352 21.00 -4.07 3.28
C TRP A 352 21.16 -5.55 3.56
N MET A 353 22.04 -5.90 4.50
CA MET A 353 22.26 -7.28 4.93
C MET A 353 21.57 -7.53 6.26
N SER A 354 20.75 -8.53 6.29
CA SER A 354 20.00 -8.99 7.45
C SER A 354 19.65 -10.47 7.32
N ARG A 355 19.22 -11.06 8.40
CA ARG A 355 18.42 -12.28 8.49
C ARG A 355 17.43 -12.10 9.62
N ILE A 356 16.62 -13.11 9.98
CA ILE A 356 15.62 -12.97 11.05
C ILE A 356 16.24 -12.24 12.24
N THR A 357 17.45 -12.62 12.69
CA THR A 357 18.22 -11.71 13.56
C THR A 357 19.70 -12.06 13.64
N TYR A 358 20.52 -11.08 13.99
CA TYR A 358 21.86 -11.25 14.53
C TYR A 358 21.79 -11.07 16.04
N PHE A 359 22.17 -12.10 16.81
CA PHE A 359 21.94 -12.14 18.23
C PHE A 359 23.04 -11.49 19.08
N SER A 360 24.18 -11.11 18.51
CA SER A 360 25.27 -10.52 19.27
C SER A 360 26.04 -9.46 18.51
N GLN A 361 26.77 -8.66 19.26
CA GLN A 361 27.71 -7.66 18.75
C GLN A 361 28.78 -8.30 17.85
N GLU A 362 29.35 -9.43 18.30
CA GLU A 362 30.41 -10.14 17.55
C GLU A 362 29.87 -10.66 16.22
N GLU A 363 28.65 -11.18 16.19
CA GLU A 363 28.00 -11.69 15.00
C GLU A 363 27.81 -10.55 13.97
N GLY A 364 27.21 -9.43 14.37
CA GLY A 364 27.00 -8.28 13.48
C GLY A 364 28.30 -7.72 12.89
N LEU A 365 29.36 -7.62 13.71
CA LEU A 365 30.68 -7.19 13.26
C LEU A 365 31.34 -8.22 12.31
N GLU A 366 31.11 -9.53 12.54
CA GLU A 366 31.62 -10.58 11.65
C GLU A 366 30.94 -10.52 10.28
N ILE A 367 29.62 -10.36 10.24
CA ILE A 367 28.90 -10.20 8.97
C ILE A 367 29.44 -9.00 8.17
N ALA A 368 29.64 -7.86 8.81
CA ALA A 368 30.22 -6.68 8.17
C ALA A 368 31.62 -6.98 7.58
N ARG A 369 32.49 -7.71 8.32
CA ARG A 369 33.82 -8.13 7.85
C ARG A 369 33.73 -9.11 6.66
N GLN A 370 32.81 -10.07 6.71
CA GLN A 370 32.63 -11.04 5.63
C GLN A 370 32.11 -10.40 4.34
N LEU A 371 31.22 -9.40 4.40
CA LEU A 371 30.81 -8.62 3.25
C LEU A 371 32.01 -7.97 2.55
N ARG A 372 32.88 -7.30 3.32
CA ARG A 372 34.10 -6.67 2.76
C ARG A 372 35.11 -7.70 2.24
N LYS A 373 35.33 -8.80 2.97
CA LYS A 373 36.21 -9.89 2.56
C LYS A 373 35.78 -10.51 1.23
N ASN A 374 34.48 -10.75 1.06
CA ASN A 374 33.90 -11.31 -0.16
C ASN A 374 33.67 -10.26 -1.26
N LYS A 375 34.09 -8.99 -1.04
CA LYS A 375 33.94 -7.87 -1.98
C LYS A 375 32.50 -7.67 -2.44
N ILE A 376 31.55 -7.84 -1.53
CA ILE A 376 30.13 -7.61 -1.79
C ILE A 376 29.79 -6.16 -1.43
N PRO A 377 29.46 -5.30 -2.40
CA PRO A 377 29.08 -3.92 -2.13
C PRO A 377 27.85 -3.85 -1.20
N SER A 378 27.96 -3.08 -0.11
CA SER A 378 26.90 -3.01 0.90
C SER A 378 27.03 -1.78 1.81
N ASP A 379 25.92 -1.29 2.33
CA ASP A 379 25.86 -0.05 3.11
C ASP A 379 25.16 -0.21 4.46
N VAL A 380 24.37 -1.26 4.70
CA VAL A 380 23.56 -1.38 5.92
C VAL A 380 23.66 -2.76 6.54
N ILE A 381 23.81 -2.80 7.86
CA ILE A 381 23.59 -3.99 8.69
C ILE A 381 22.29 -3.78 9.49
N HIS A 382 21.40 -4.74 9.40
CA HIS A 382 20.11 -4.70 10.09
C HIS A 382 20.06 -5.79 11.17
N PHE A 383 19.80 -5.39 12.41
CA PHE A 383 19.51 -6.26 13.54
C PHE A 383 18.00 -6.34 13.72
N ASP A 384 17.45 -7.54 13.59
CA ASP A 384 16.01 -7.78 13.73
C ASP A 384 15.64 -8.15 15.20
N THR A 385 14.59 -8.91 15.45
CA THR A 385 13.91 -9.13 16.75
C THR A 385 14.80 -9.42 17.95
N GLY A 386 15.96 -10.02 17.76
CA GLY A 386 16.83 -10.53 18.84
C GLY A 386 17.86 -9.57 19.40
N TRP A 387 17.85 -8.27 19.08
CA TRP A 387 18.79 -7.32 19.68
C TRP A 387 18.40 -6.91 21.12
N PHE A 388 17.12 -7.10 21.50
CA PHE A 388 16.60 -6.84 22.86
C PHE A 388 17.07 -7.86 23.89
N GLY A 389 16.89 -7.53 25.18
CA GLY A 389 17.15 -8.43 26.29
C GLY A 389 16.41 -9.77 26.16
N VAL A 390 15.14 -9.71 25.81
CA VAL A 390 14.31 -10.86 25.45
C VAL A 390 13.80 -10.65 24.04
N ASP A 391 13.94 -11.67 23.20
CA ASP A 391 13.50 -11.64 21.80
C ASP A 391 12.02 -11.21 21.69
N TRP A 392 11.70 -10.36 20.73
CA TRP A 392 10.38 -9.75 20.51
C TRP A 392 9.89 -8.76 21.59
N GLN A 393 10.57 -8.61 22.73
CA GLN A 393 10.19 -7.70 23.80
C GLN A 393 10.86 -6.33 23.63
N CYS A 394 10.18 -5.39 22.95
CA CYS A 394 10.71 -4.06 22.70
C CYS A 394 10.96 -3.28 23.99
N ASP A 395 12.17 -3.40 24.54
CA ASP A 395 12.63 -2.68 25.73
C ASP A 395 13.55 -1.49 25.39
N TYR A 396 13.82 -1.28 24.09
CA TYR A 396 14.68 -0.22 23.52
C TYR A 396 16.10 -0.17 24.11
N GLU A 397 16.59 -1.30 24.60
CA GLU A 397 17.96 -1.47 25.08
C GLU A 397 18.60 -2.71 24.45
N PHE A 398 19.88 -2.60 24.08
CA PHE A 398 20.65 -3.76 23.64
C PHE A 398 20.81 -4.78 24.78
N ALA A 399 20.64 -6.06 24.48
CA ALA A 399 20.86 -7.15 25.43
C ALA A 399 22.27 -7.11 26.00
N LYS A 400 22.44 -6.82 27.31
CA LYS A 400 23.73 -6.54 27.95
C LYS A 400 24.73 -7.68 27.85
N GLU A 401 24.27 -8.93 27.89
CA GLU A 401 25.13 -10.11 27.76
C GLU A 401 25.67 -10.31 26.35
N ARG A 402 24.91 -9.91 25.34
CA ARG A 402 25.21 -10.17 23.92
C ARG A 402 25.79 -8.94 23.21
N PHE A 403 25.51 -7.76 23.72
CA PHE A 403 26.00 -6.48 23.22
C PHE A 403 26.70 -5.72 24.36
N LYS A 404 27.94 -6.10 24.66
CA LYS A 404 28.69 -5.57 25.81
C LYS A 404 29.09 -4.10 25.64
N ASP A 405 29.32 -3.67 24.41
CA ASP A 405 29.62 -2.29 24.03
C ASP A 405 28.88 -1.91 22.74
N PRO A 406 27.55 -1.71 22.80
CA PRO A 406 26.78 -1.40 21.59
C PRO A 406 27.19 -0.09 20.92
N VAL A 407 27.60 0.92 21.69
CA VAL A 407 28.09 2.20 21.15
C VAL A 407 29.40 2.01 20.41
N GLY A 408 30.31 1.21 20.95
CA GLY A 408 31.55 0.84 20.26
C GLY A 408 31.32 0.04 18.99
N MET A 409 30.36 -0.90 19.01
CA MET A 409 29.92 -1.65 17.83
C MET A 409 29.39 -0.70 16.75
N LEU A 410 28.46 0.19 17.08
CA LEU A 410 27.86 1.14 16.14
C LEU A 410 28.94 2.07 15.53
N LYS A 411 29.87 2.56 16.34
CA LYS A 411 31.01 3.35 15.85
C LYS A 411 31.94 2.55 14.91
N GLN A 412 32.17 1.26 15.21
CA GLN A 412 32.97 0.41 14.34
C GLN A 412 32.29 0.14 13.02
N LEU A 413 30.97 -0.20 13.03
CA LEU A 413 30.18 -0.37 11.81
C LEU A 413 30.20 0.91 10.96
N SER A 414 29.98 2.07 11.56
CA SER A 414 30.05 3.36 10.88
C SER A 414 31.43 3.63 10.26
N LYS A 415 32.53 3.36 11.00
CA LYS A 415 33.91 3.47 10.48
C LYS A 415 34.15 2.55 9.29
N ASP A 416 33.58 1.34 9.30
CA ASP A 416 33.64 0.38 8.20
C ASP A 416 32.65 0.71 7.05
N GLY A 417 31.92 1.82 7.19
CA GLY A 417 30.98 2.36 6.21
C GLY A 417 29.66 1.64 6.16
N PHE A 418 29.17 1.21 7.30
CA PHE A 418 27.85 0.64 7.44
C PHE A 418 26.95 1.54 8.28
N HIS A 419 25.76 1.78 7.81
CA HIS A 419 24.64 2.28 8.58
C HIS A 419 23.97 1.13 9.34
N THR A 420 23.31 1.43 10.46
CA THR A 420 22.66 0.40 11.28
C THR A 420 21.17 0.64 11.35
N CYS A 421 20.40 -0.41 11.07
CA CYS A 421 18.95 -0.46 11.25
C CYS A 421 18.61 -1.39 12.42
N LEU A 422 17.64 -1.01 13.26
CA LEU A 422 17.10 -1.85 14.33
C LEU A 422 15.61 -2.10 14.11
N TRP A 423 15.17 -3.30 14.44
CA TRP A 423 13.76 -3.69 14.41
C TRP A 423 13.02 -3.26 15.67
N GLN A 424 11.73 -2.96 15.56
CA GLN A 424 10.79 -2.82 16.67
C GLN A 424 9.33 -2.94 16.19
N LEU A 425 8.40 -3.08 17.13
CA LEU A 425 6.96 -3.12 16.94
C LEU A 425 6.24 -2.27 17.99
N PRO A 426 4.97 -1.84 17.78
CA PRO A 426 4.27 -0.94 18.69
C PRO A 426 3.36 -1.66 19.70
N TYR A 427 3.58 -2.94 19.97
CA TYR A 427 2.76 -3.77 20.86
C TYR A 427 3.57 -4.23 22.08
N PHE A 428 2.97 -4.17 23.26
CA PHE A 428 3.65 -4.46 24.52
C PHE A 428 2.87 -5.50 25.32
N THR A 429 3.43 -6.69 25.45
CA THR A 429 2.85 -7.76 26.25
C THR A 429 2.90 -7.41 27.75
N PRO A 430 2.07 -8.03 28.60
CA PRO A 430 2.16 -7.86 30.05
C PRO A 430 3.52 -8.21 30.67
N LYS A 431 4.37 -8.97 29.96
CA LYS A 431 5.73 -9.32 30.37
C LYS A 431 6.76 -8.23 30.05
N ASN A 432 6.41 -7.26 29.20
CA ASN A 432 7.31 -6.17 28.87
C ASN A 432 7.45 -5.20 30.05
N ARG A 433 8.67 -4.75 30.33
CA ARG A 433 8.96 -3.84 31.45
C ARG A 433 8.23 -2.48 31.35
N PHE A 434 7.85 -2.06 30.15
CA PHE A 434 7.11 -0.82 29.94
C PHE A 434 5.60 -0.98 30.04
N PHE A 435 5.08 -2.19 30.08
CA PHE A 435 3.63 -2.42 30.14
C PHE A 435 2.96 -1.68 31.30
N PRO A 436 3.46 -1.74 32.54
CA PRO A 436 2.85 -0.99 33.66
C PRO A 436 2.84 0.53 33.41
N GLU A 437 3.93 1.09 32.91
CA GLU A 437 4.05 2.53 32.59
C GLU A 437 3.06 2.94 31.50
N ILE A 438 2.91 2.11 30.45
CA ILE A 438 2.01 2.36 29.32
C ILE A 438 0.55 2.39 29.81
N ILE A 439 0.18 1.46 30.69
CA ILE A 439 -1.18 1.39 31.24
C ILE A 439 -1.43 2.57 32.19
N GLU A 440 -0.52 2.84 33.13
CA GLU A 440 -0.65 3.93 34.11
C GLU A 440 -0.80 5.30 33.45
N LYS A 441 -0.06 5.55 32.39
CA LYS A 441 -0.10 6.79 31.63
C LYS A 441 -1.19 6.85 30.56
N GLY A 442 -1.96 5.78 30.35
CA GLY A 442 -3.01 5.72 29.32
C GLY A 442 -2.47 5.91 27.90
N LEU A 443 -1.30 5.33 27.57
CA LEU A 443 -0.65 5.46 26.27
C LEU A 443 -1.14 4.46 25.22
N HIS A 444 -2.07 3.58 25.59
CA HIS A 444 -2.56 2.48 24.77
C HIS A 444 -3.98 2.72 24.27
N VAL A 445 -4.35 2.02 23.22
CA VAL A 445 -5.74 1.95 22.74
C VAL A 445 -6.59 1.26 23.79
N VAL A 446 -7.68 1.90 24.20
CA VAL A 446 -8.61 1.36 25.21
C VAL A 446 -9.62 0.46 24.49
N ASN A 447 -9.92 -0.73 25.04
CA ASN A 447 -10.91 -1.62 24.45
C ASN A 447 -12.35 -1.11 24.63
N ALA A 448 -13.32 -1.73 23.95
CA ALA A 448 -14.73 -1.32 23.93
C ALA A 448 -15.39 -1.31 25.32
N THR A 449 -14.84 -2.02 26.31
CA THR A 449 -15.35 -2.07 27.69
C THR A 449 -14.66 -1.05 28.61
N GLY A 450 -13.70 -0.28 28.09
CA GLY A 450 -12.94 0.69 28.86
C GLY A 450 -11.87 0.08 29.77
N GLY A 451 -11.58 -1.20 29.61
CA GLY A 451 -10.66 -1.97 30.45
C GLY A 451 -9.28 -2.18 29.84
N MET A 452 -8.53 -3.04 30.49
CA MET A 452 -7.22 -3.50 30.02
C MET A 452 -7.33 -4.12 28.62
N PRO A 453 -6.29 -4.01 27.78
CA PRO A 453 -6.21 -4.78 26.54
C PRO A 453 -6.36 -6.28 26.83
N VAL A 454 -6.92 -7.02 25.87
CA VAL A 454 -7.13 -8.48 26.04
C VAL A 454 -5.79 -9.21 26.18
N GLU A 455 -4.78 -8.77 25.42
CA GLU A 455 -3.42 -9.32 25.43
C GLU A 455 -2.39 -8.22 25.50
N ASP A 456 -2.10 -7.56 24.38
CA ASP A 456 -1.05 -6.55 24.24
C ASP A 456 -1.58 -5.13 24.43
N ALA A 457 -0.80 -4.28 25.08
CA ALA A 457 -1.01 -2.85 25.06
C ALA A 457 -0.53 -2.31 23.69
N ILE A 458 -1.48 -1.96 22.82
CA ILE A 458 -1.22 -1.36 21.53
C ILE A 458 -1.11 0.16 21.72
N LEU A 459 0.02 0.76 21.35
CA LEU A 459 0.23 2.20 21.51
C LEU A 459 -0.79 3.01 20.72
N ASP A 460 -1.40 4.03 21.31
CA ASP A 460 -2.32 4.92 20.62
C ASP A 460 -1.60 6.14 20.03
N PHE A 461 -1.17 6.04 18.77
CA PHE A 461 -0.50 7.14 18.06
C PHE A 461 -1.42 8.32 17.68
N SER A 462 -2.70 8.27 18.03
CA SER A 462 -3.56 9.45 18.00
C SER A 462 -3.39 10.33 19.26
N ASN A 463 -2.73 9.79 20.32
CA ASN A 463 -2.42 10.48 21.55
C ASN A 463 -1.02 11.14 21.47
N PRO A 464 -0.92 12.49 21.56
CA PRO A 464 0.36 13.19 21.55
C PRO A 464 1.33 12.75 22.66
N GLU A 465 0.83 12.34 23.83
CA GLU A 465 1.67 11.84 24.93
C GLU A 465 2.31 10.50 24.56
N THR A 466 1.57 9.62 23.89
CA THR A 466 2.09 8.37 23.36
C THR A 466 3.18 8.63 22.31
N VAL A 467 2.93 9.55 21.38
CA VAL A 467 3.92 9.92 20.38
C VAL A 467 5.21 10.43 21.04
N ASN A 468 5.11 11.34 22.00
CA ASN A 468 6.26 11.88 22.73
C ASN A 468 7.02 10.79 23.49
N TRP A 469 6.30 9.92 24.21
CA TRP A 469 6.89 8.79 24.92
C TRP A 469 7.66 7.88 23.98
N TYR A 470 7.02 7.44 22.89
CA TYR A 470 7.62 6.56 21.90
C TYR A 470 8.85 7.20 21.23
N GLN A 471 8.72 8.45 20.76
CA GLN A 471 9.83 9.18 20.14
C GLN A 471 11.02 9.33 21.10
N SER A 472 10.79 9.50 22.40
CA SER A 472 11.87 9.58 23.39
C SER A 472 12.71 8.31 23.50
N LYS A 473 12.09 7.13 23.33
CA LYS A 473 12.78 5.83 23.32
C LYS A 473 13.64 5.68 22.06
N ILE A 474 13.07 6.01 20.90
CA ILE A 474 13.79 5.94 19.61
C ILE A 474 14.93 6.96 19.56
N GLU A 475 14.72 8.18 20.04
CA GLU A 475 15.77 9.20 20.12
C GLU A 475 16.99 8.74 20.93
N GLY A 476 16.76 7.96 22.00
CA GLY A 476 17.82 7.33 22.78
C GLY A 476 18.70 6.38 21.95
N LEU A 477 18.14 5.67 20.98
CA LEU A 477 18.87 4.80 20.06
C LEU A 477 19.63 5.61 19.01
N MET A 478 18.99 6.65 18.44
CA MET A 478 19.65 7.55 17.47
C MET A 478 20.89 8.20 18.08
N LYS A 479 20.82 8.67 19.32
CA LYS A 479 21.97 9.26 20.05
C LYS A 479 23.12 8.28 20.29
N GLN A 480 22.86 6.97 20.28
CA GLN A 480 23.92 5.95 20.36
C GLN A 480 24.60 5.68 19.02
N GLY A 481 24.03 6.15 17.88
CA GLY A 481 24.58 5.98 16.54
C GLY A 481 23.77 5.08 15.62
N VAL A 482 22.54 4.72 15.98
CA VAL A 482 21.61 4.01 15.08
C VAL A 482 21.16 4.94 13.97
N SER A 483 21.15 4.47 12.72
CA SER A 483 20.87 5.31 11.55
C SER A 483 19.37 5.31 11.17
N THR A 484 18.69 4.19 11.37
CA THR A 484 17.28 4.05 11.01
C THR A 484 16.62 2.89 11.76
N ILE A 485 15.29 2.79 11.65
CA ILE A 485 14.47 1.80 12.34
C ILE A 485 13.54 1.08 11.36
N LYS A 486 13.42 -0.24 11.50
CA LYS A 486 12.34 -1.03 10.87
C LYS A 486 11.06 -0.82 11.67
N CYS A 487 10.03 -0.35 10.98
CA CYS A 487 8.69 -0.07 11.49
C CYS A 487 7.78 -1.26 11.19
N ASP A 488 7.90 -2.31 11.99
CA ASP A 488 7.18 -3.55 11.75
C ASP A 488 5.78 -3.55 12.36
N PHE A 489 4.90 -4.40 11.85
CA PHE A 489 3.49 -4.50 12.24
C PHE A 489 2.70 -3.21 12.00
N GLY A 490 1.68 -2.95 12.85
CA GLY A 490 0.75 -1.81 12.73
C GLY A 490 -0.65 -2.22 12.29
N GLU A 491 -0.89 -3.50 12.01
CA GLU A 491 -2.16 -4.04 11.53
C GLU A 491 -3.14 -4.40 12.66
N ALA A 492 -2.64 -4.61 13.89
CA ALA A 492 -3.44 -5.13 15.01
C ALA A 492 -4.25 -4.07 15.76
N ALA A 493 -4.31 -2.84 15.27
CA ALA A 493 -5.13 -1.79 15.88
C ALA A 493 -6.63 -2.19 15.88
N PRO A 494 -7.31 -2.29 17.05
CA PRO A 494 -8.63 -2.92 17.10
C PRO A 494 -9.74 -2.04 16.52
N TYR A 495 -10.66 -2.63 15.76
CA TYR A 495 -11.86 -1.96 15.25
C TYR A 495 -12.85 -1.53 16.34
N ASN A 496 -12.85 -2.21 17.48
CA ASN A 496 -13.70 -1.89 18.63
C ASN A 496 -12.96 -1.06 19.70
N GLY A 497 -11.78 -0.51 19.39
CA GLY A 497 -11.02 0.34 20.29
C GLY A 497 -11.56 1.76 20.42
N PHE A 498 -11.30 2.39 21.56
CA PHE A 498 -11.44 3.82 21.76
C PHE A 498 -10.06 4.47 21.72
N TYR A 499 -9.97 5.50 20.89
CA TYR A 499 -8.74 6.23 20.61
C TYR A 499 -8.80 7.65 21.14
N HIS A 500 -7.66 8.21 21.49
CA HIS A 500 -7.55 9.59 22.00
C HIS A 500 -8.12 10.63 21.04
N SER A 501 -8.05 10.39 19.73
CA SER A 501 -8.65 11.24 18.70
C SER A 501 -10.15 11.46 18.87
N GLY A 502 -10.82 10.63 19.66
CA GLY A 502 -12.27 10.59 19.82
C GLY A 502 -13.01 9.93 18.65
N LYS A 503 -12.29 9.35 17.69
CA LYS A 503 -12.85 8.52 16.60
C LYS A 503 -12.94 7.07 17.06
N GLY A 504 -13.96 6.35 16.59
CA GLY A 504 -14.07 4.91 16.80
C GLY A 504 -13.02 4.14 16.02
N GLY A 505 -12.73 2.92 16.48
CA GLY A 505 -11.78 2.04 15.84
C GLY A 505 -12.07 1.74 14.37
N LEU A 506 -13.33 1.84 13.93
CA LEU A 506 -13.71 1.69 12.54
C LEU A 506 -12.95 2.68 11.61
N TYR A 507 -12.65 3.89 12.10
CA TYR A 507 -11.89 4.91 11.37
C TYR A 507 -10.40 4.91 11.69
N GLU A 508 -10.02 4.59 12.94
CA GLU A 508 -8.64 4.65 13.39
C GLU A 508 -7.82 3.42 13.01
N HIS A 509 -8.44 2.26 12.81
CA HIS A 509 -7.73 1.04 12.43
C HIS A 509 -6.86 1.25 11.18
N ASN A 510 -7.44 1.76 10.10
CA ASN A 510 -6.70 2.01 8.86
C ASN A 510 -5.77 3.23 8.93
N LEU A 511 -6.03 4.20 9.82
CA LEU A 511 -5.14 5.34 10.05
C LEU A 511 -3.94 5.00 10.94
N TYR A 512 -4.02 3.92 11.70
CA TYR A 512 -2.98 3.54 12.64
C TYR A 512 -1.59 3.43 12.00
N PRO A 513 -1.42 2.72 10.87
CA PRO A 513 -0.13 2.67 10.18
C PRO A 513 0.42 4.05 9.80
N LEU A 514 -0.45 4.92 9.27
CA LEU A 514 -0.07 6.28 8.86
C LEU A 514 0.45 7.09 10.05
N ARG A 515 -0.22 7.02 11.20
CA ARG A 515 0.19 7.71 12.43
C ARG A 515 1.50 7.15 12.99
N TYR A 516 1.62 5.83 13.01
CA TYR A 516 2.80 5.12 13.47
C TYR A 516 4.03 5.42 12.60
N ASN A 517 3.89 5.31 11.27
CA ASN A 517 4.96 5.65 10.32
C ASN A 517 5.39 7.12 10.48
N LYS A 518 4.43 8.04 10.64
CA LYS A 518 4.70 9.46 10.89
C LYS A 518 5.51 9.66 12.16
N ALA A 519 5.07 9.11 13.29
CA ALA A 519 5.72 9.26 14.58
C ALA A 519 7.17 8.77 14.55
N LEU A 520 7.43 7.63 13.89
CA LEU A 520 8.78 7.10 13.75
C LEU A 520 9.63 7.92 12.78
N TRP A 521 9.09 8.26 11.61
CA TRP A 521 9.84 9.03 10.62
C TRP A 521 10.27 10.41 11.16
N GLU A 522 9.39 11.10 11.88
CA GLU A 522 9.67 12.42 12.44
C GLU A 522 10.85 12.40 13.43
N VAL A 523 10.98 11.37 14.25
CA VAL A 523 12.12 11.27 15.18
C VAL A 523 13.41 10.90 14.46
N VAL A 524 13.36 10.08 13.41
CA VAL A 524 14.53 9.76 12.58
C VAL A 524 14.99 11.01 11.85
N GLU A 525 14.10 11.72 11.15
CA GLU A 525 14.42 12.97 10.43
C GLU A 525 14.96 14.06 11.36
N LYS A 526 14.40 14.19 12.58
CA LYS A 526 14.88 15.14 13.60
C LYS A 526 16.34 14.88 13.99
N ASN A 527 16.73 13.61 14.10
CA ASN A 527 18.09 13.24 14.53
C ASN A 527 19.08 13.12 13.35
N HIS A 528 18.61 12.87 12.15
CA HIS A 528 19.37 12.79 10.90
C HIS A 528 18.72 13.69 9.83
N PRO A 529 18.85 15.03 9.94
CA PRO A 529 18.14 15.96 9.06
C PRO A 529 18.51 15.79 7.59
N GLY A 530 17.50 15.60 6.73
CA GLY A 530 17.66 15.33 5.30
C GLY A 530 17.99 13.88 4.97
N GLU A 531 18.09 13.01 5.96
CA GLU A 531 18.35 11.57 5.82
C GLU A 531 17.24 10.71 6.45
N GLY A 532 16.05 11.29 6.67
CA GLY A 532 14.90 10.56 7.22
C GLY A 532 14.49 9.40 6.33
N ILE A 533 14.56 8.20 6.88
CA ILE A 533 14.11 6.94 6.27
C ILE A 533 13.67 5.98 7.36
N ILE A 534 12.59 5.26 7.12
CA ILE A 534 12.14 4.12 7.91
C ILE A 534 11.91 2.93 6.99
N TRP A 535 11.85 1.73 7.55
CA TRP A 535 11.53 0.51 6.80
C TRP A 535 10.20 -0.04 7.33
N ALA A 536 9.07 0.36 6.71
CA ALA A 536 7.73 0.15 7.25
C ALA A 536 6.97 -1.00 6.58
N ARG A 537 6.16 -1.77 7.36
CA ARG A 537 5.31 -2.85 6.84
C ARG A 537 3.95 -2.34 6.42
N SER A 538 3.16 -1.82 7.34
CA SER A 538 1.79 -1.39 7.08
C SER A 538 1.70 0.06 6.60
N ALA A 539 0.63 0.37 5.83
CA ALA A 539 0.39 1.71 5.31
C ALA A 539 -1.09 1.98 5.02
N TRP A 540 -1.44 3.24 4.93
CA TRP A 540 -2.68 3.79 4.37
C TRP A 540 -2.37 4.99 3.47
N ALA A 541 -3.40 5.58 2.82
CA ALA A 541 -3.22 6.77 1.99
C ALA A 541 -2.51 7.89 2.75
N GLY A 542 -1.40 8.40 2.22
CA GLY A 542 -0.55 9.40 2.86
C GLY A 542 0.74 8.85 3.47
N SER A 543 0.86 7.53 3.69
CA SER A 543 2.08 6.92 4.24
C SER A 543 3.28 7.01 3.30
N GLN A 544 3.09 7.25 2.01
CA GLN A 544 4.20 7.45 1.05
C GLN A 544 5.14 8.59 1.43
N ARG A 545 4.69 9.52 2.26
CA ARG A 545 5.51 10.61 2.84
C ARG A 545 6.58 10.11 3.80
N TYR A 546 6.40 8.92 4.35
CA TYR A 546 7.23 8.30 5.39
C TYR A 546 7.83 7.01 4.84
N ALA A 547 8.69 7.16 3.83
CA ALA A 547 9.25 6.05 3.08
C ALA A 547 10.36 5.32 3.88
N LEU A 548 10.59 4.02 3.64
CA LEU A 548 9.98 3.22 2.58
C LEU A 548 9.14 2.09 3.17
N HIS A 549 8.59 1.26 2.28
CA HIS A 549 7.79 0.09 2.66
C HIS A 549 8.30 -1.17 1.95
N TRP A 550 8.02 -2.38 2.53
CA TRP A 550 8.39 -3.65 1.90
C TRP A 550 7.19 -4.61 1.79
N GLY A 551 7.35 -5.69 0.99
CA GLY A 551 6.30 -6.64 0.61
C GLY A 551 5.76 -7.54 1.73
N GLY A 552 6.37 -7.52 2.93
CA GLY A 552 6.00 -8.42 4.03
C GLY A 552 6.69 -9.78 3.95
N ASP A 553 6.05 -10.81 4.47
CA ASP A 553 6.65 -12.12 4.78
C ASP A 553 6.41 -13.14 3.66
N ALA A 554 7.06 -12.95 2.51
CA ALA A 554 6.85 -13.80 1.33
C ALA A 554 7.27 -15.26 1.56
N ALA A 555 6.50 -16.20 0.99
CA ALA A 555 6.90 -17.60 0.92
C ALA A 555 8.11 -17.78 -0.01
N THR A 556 8.98 -18.75 0.32
CA THR A 556 10.22 -19.05 -0.41
C THR A 556 9.97 -19.99 -1.59
N ASN A 557 9.14 -19.56 -2.53
CA ASN A 557 8.73 -20.32 -3.70
C ASN A 557 8.37 -19.40 -4.90
N ASN A 558 8.03 -19.99 -6.05
CA ASN A 558 7.69 -19.22 -7.26
C ASN A 558 6.43 -18.36 -7.09
N ILE A 559 5.46 -18.80 -6.28
CA ILE A 559 4.20 -18.07 -6.02
C ILE A 559 4.51 -16.82 -5.19
N GLY A 560 5.36 -16.97 -4.16
CA GLY A 560 5.84 -15.84 -3.35
C GLY A 560 6.60 -14.80 -4.20
N LEU A 561 7.49 -15.26 -5.10
CA LEU A 561 8.21 -14.37 -6.01
C LEU A 561 7.27 -13.56 -6.92
N LEU A 562 6.29 -14.23 -7.54
CA LEU A 562 5.30 -13.58 -8.41
C LEU A 562 4.36 -12.68 -7.60
N GLY A 563 3.94 -13.14 -6.43
CA GLY A 563 3.07 -12.38 -5.51
C GLY A 563 3.74 -11.07 -5.08
N ASP A 564 5.01 -11.11 -4.66
CA ASP A 564 5.78 -9.91 -4.31
C ASP A 564 5.91 -8.94 -5.49
N LEU A 565 6.19 -9.45 -6.69
CA LEU A 565 6.25 -8.57 -7.86
C LEU A 565 4.91 -7.88 -8.13
N ARG A 566 3.81 -8.62 -8.12
CA ARG A 566 2.46 -8.04 -8.27
C ARG A 566 2.15 -7.02 -7.18
N GLY A 567 2.46 -7.36 -5.92
CA GLY A 567 2.30 -6.46 -4.78
C GLY A 567 3.05 -5.14 -4.96
N GLY A 568 4.34 -5.20 -5.31
CA GLY A 568 5.17 -4.02 -5.56
C GLY A 568 4.67 -3.17 -6.74
N LEU A 569 4.25 -3.80 -7.84
CA LEU A 569 3.66 -3.10 -8.99
C LEU A 569 2.34 -2.43 -8.62
N SER A 570 1.44 -3.13 -7.93
CA SER A 570 0.15 -2.61 -7.46
C SER A 570 0.34 -1.44 -6.49
N PHE A 571 1.31 -1.55 -5.58
CA PHE A 571 1.66 -0.49 -4.62
C PHE A 571 2.21 0.76 -5.32
N GLY A 572 3.08 0.59 -6.30
CA GLY A 572 3.54 1.67 -7.16
C GLY A 572 2.42 2.38 -7.91
N LEU A 573 1.42 1.62 -8.41
CA LEU A 573 0.21 2.14 -9.05
C LEU A 573 -0.75 2.82 -8.05
N SER A 574 -0.41 2.82 -6.75
CA SER A 574 -1.15 3.49 -5.67
C SER A 574 -0.42 4.71 -5.10
N GLY A 575 0.63 5.22 -5.80
CA GLY A 575 1.30 6.48 -5.50
C GLY A 575 2.53 6.38 -4.59
N PHE A 576 3.09 5.19 -4.41
CA PHE A 576 4.30 4.96 -3.63
C PHE A 576 5.53 4.84 -4.54
N SER A 577 6.53 5.70 -4.32
CA SER A 577 7.71 5.77 -5.19
C SER A 577 8.75 4.70 -4.86
N PHE A 578 8.91 4.36 -3.59
CA PHE A 578 9.95 3.45 -3.09
C PHE A 578 9.36 2.24 -2.41
N TRP A 579 9.86 1.08 -2.80
CA TRP A 579 9.41 -0.21 -2.31
C TRP A 579 10.55 -1.22 -2.35
N SER A 580 10.50 -2.20 -1.46
CA SER A 580 11.44 -3.31 -1.37
C SER A 580 10.69 -4.62 -1.07
N HIS A 581 11.44 -5.70 -0.98
CA HIS A 581 10.97 -7.02 -0.57
C HIS A 581 12.13 -7.83 0.01
N ASP A 582 11.83 -8.96 0.62
CA ASP A 582 12.84 -9.84 1.18
C ASP A 582 13.34 -10.81 0.10
N MET A 583 14.58 -10.60 -0.36
CA MET A 583 15.16 -11.40 -1.45
C MET A 583 15.26 -12.87 -1.06
N GLY A 584 14.65 -13.73 -1.88
CA GLY A 584 14.60 -15.17 -1.66
C GLY A 584 13.36 -15.63 -0.89
N GLY A 585 12.53 -14.70 -0.39
CA GLY A 585 11.42 -14.95 0.51
C GLY A 585 11.85 -14.97 1.98
N PHE A 586 10.87 -14.96 2.89
CA PHE A 586 11.08 -14.75 4.32
C PHE A 586 10.88 -16.01 5.18
N VAL A 587 9.83 -16.80 4.88
CA VAL A 587 9.22 -17.75 5.83
C VAL A 587 10.13 -18.93 6.19
N THR A 588 10.89 -19.46 5.21
CA THR A 588 11.81 -20.59 5.40
C THR A 588 13.14 -20.30 4.73
N ALA A 589 14.18 -21.09 5.08
CA ALA A 589 15.45 -21.02 4.37
C ALA A 589 15.24 -21.19 2.86
N SER A 590 15.73 -20.24 2.08
CA SER A 590 15.49 -20.21 0.65
C SER A 590 16.32 -21.25 -0.09
N PRO A 591 15.72 -22.16 -0.91
CA PRO A 591 16.47 -23.00 -1.82
C PRO A 591 17.35 -22.14 -2.76
N GLU A 592 18.56 -22.58 -3.05
CA GLU A 592 19.52 -21.80 -3.84
C GLU A 592 18.97 -21.36 -5.20
N ASP A 593 18.18 -22.22 -5.91
CA ASP A 593 17.59 -21.89 -7.21
C ASP A 593 16.64 -20.70 -7.12
N ILE A 594 15.69 -20.74 -6.18
CA ILE A 594 14.70 -19.64 -6.03
C ILE A 594 15.38 -18.36 -5.58
N TYR A 595 16.33 -18.42 -4.63
CA TYR A 595 17.04 -17.26 -4.17
C TYR A 595 17.89 -16.63 -5.30
N ARG A 596 18.56 -17.46 -6.10
CA ARG A 596 19.36 -17.04 -7.25
C ARG A 596 18.52 -16.27 -8.29
N ARG A 597 17.32 -16.77 -8.62
CA ARG A 597 16.39 -16.11 -9.54
C ARG A 597 15.78 -14.83 -8.94
N TRP A 598 15.69 -14.73 -7.62
CA TRP A 598 15.19 -13.55 -6.92
C TRP A 598 16.21 -12.41 -6.85
N LEU A 599 17.52 -12.70 -6.91
CA LEU A 599 18.58 -11.70 -6.81
C LEU A 599 18.39 -10.51 -7.76
N PRO A 600 18.23 -10.69 -9.08
CA PRO A 600 18.11 -9.57 -10.01
C PRO A 600 16.90 -8.69 -9.70
N PHE A 601 15.77 -9.26 -9.29
CA PHE A 601 14.59 -8.52 -8.88
C PHE A 601 14.89 -7.68 -7.61
N GLY A 602 15.55 -8.26 -6.62
CA GLY A 602 15.96 -7.54 -5.43
C GLY A 602 16.94 -6.40 -5.71
N PHE A 603 17.95 -6.63 -6.56
CA PHE A 603 18.95 -5.61 -6.89
C PHE A 603 18.43 -4.55 -7.87
N LEU A 604 17.49 -4.86 -8.74
CA LEU A 604 16.83 -3.92 -9.65
C LEU A 604 15.46 -3.43 -9.12
N SER A 605 15.31 -3.42 -7.80
CA SER A 605 14.28 -2.67 -7.06
C SER A 605 14.84 -1.35 -6.55
N SER A 606 13.98 -0.47 -6.03
CA SER A 606 14.45 0.79 -5.47
C SER A 606 15.45 0.55 -4.33
N HIS A 607 15.08 -0.30 -3.38
CA HIS A 607 15.92 -0.68 -2.24
C HIS A 607 16.14 -2.19 -2.24
N THR A 608 17.28 -2.63 -1.71
CA THR A 608 17.73 -4.02 -1.78
C THR A 608 18.00 -4.56 -0.39
N ARG A 609 17.27 -5.58 0.04
CA ARG A 609 17.48 -6.22 1.34
C ARG A 609 17.55 -7.74 1.21
N ALA A 610 18.66 -8.33 1.68
CA ALA A 610 18.73 -9.74 2.02
C ALA A 610 18.16 -9.91 3.44
N HIS A 611 17.05 -10.64 3.59
CA HIS A 611 16.37 -10.85 4.86
C HIS A 611 15.46 -12.07 4.78
N GLY A 612 15.28 -12.77 5.90
CA GLY A 612 14.43 -13.96 6.00
C GLY A 612 15.03 -15.04 6.91
N ALA A 613 14.46 -16.23 6.86
CA ALA A 613 15.00 -17.38 7.58
C ALA A 613 16.42 -17.72 7.09
N PRO A 614 17.38 -17.92 8.03
CA PRO A 614 18.79 -18.16 7.67
C PRO A 614 19.00 -19.51 6.94
N PRO A 615 20.03 -19.61 6.09
CA PRO A 615 21.02 -18.59 5.79
C PRO A 615 20.53 -17.60 4.73
N THR A 616 20.81 -16.30 4.92
CA THR A 616 20.60 -15.24 3.92
C THR A 616 21.92 -14.74 3.35
N GLU A 617 23.01 -14.94 4.08
CA GLU A 617 24.34 -14.55 3.71
C GLU A 617 24.90 -15.46 2.60
N PRO A 618 25.31 -14.91 1.45
CA PRO A 618 25.63 -15.73 0.27
C PRO A 618 26.77 -16.74 0.47
N TRP A 619 27.79 -16.41 1.29
CA TRP A 619 28.90 -17.33 1.58
C TRP A 619 28.55 -18.53 2.44
N LEU A 620 27.37 -18.54 3.07
CA LEU A 620 26.85 -19.69 3.82
C LEU A 620 26.03 -20.65 2.94
N ILE A 621 25.72 -20.25 1.70
CA ILE A 621 24.95 -21.05 0.74
C ILE A 621 25.90 -21.85 -0.16
N SER A 622 26.64 -21.15 -1.05
CA SER A 622 27.67 -21.76 -1.90
C SER A 622 28.62 -20.69 -2.45
N GLU A 623 29.80 -21.10 -2.96
CA GLU A 623 30.75 -20.22 -3.64
C GLU A 623 30.11 -19.61 -4.91
N SER A 624 29.46 -20.45 -5.72
CA SER A 624 28.80 -20.00 -6.96
C SER A 624 27.64 -19.05 -6.69
N PHE A 625 26.94 -19.21 -5.57
CA PHE A 625 25.90 -18.29 -5.15
C PHE A 625 26.49 -16.96 -4.66
N THR A 626 27.62 -17.01 -3.95
CA THR A 626 28.34 -15.80 -3.53
C THR A 626 28.76 -14.96 -4.73
N ASP A 627 29.24 -15.59 -5.80
CA ASP A 627 29.61 -14.91 -7.04
C ASP A 627 28.39 -14.29 -7.74
N ALA A 628 27.28 -15.02 -7.83
CA ALA A 628 26.05 -14.48 -8.43
C ALA A 628 25.47 -13.30 -7.63
N PHE A 629 25.49 -13.38 -6.30
CA PHE A 629 25.09 -12.27 -5.43
C PHE A 629 25.98 -11.03 -5.63
N ARG A 630 27.30 -11.25 -5.69
CA ARG A 630 28.29 -10.18 -5.95
C ARG A 630 28.06 -9.53 -7.31
N ASP A 631 27.86 -10.32 -8.38
CA ASP A 631 27.60 -9.80 -9.74
C ASP A 631 26.36 -8.87 -9.76
N CYS A 632 25.28 -9.27 -9.10
CA CYS A 632 24.06 -8.45 -8.99
C CYS A 632 24.31 -7.17 -8.15
N ALA A 633 25.04 -7.28 -7.03
CA ALA A 633 25.39 -6.13 -6.21
C ALA A 633 26.29 -5.15 -6.98
N GLU A 634 27.32 -5.64 -7.67
CA GLU A 634 28.21 -4.80 -8.49
C GLU A 634 27.46 -4.10 -9.63
N MET A 635 26.51 -4.78 -10.28
CA MET A 635 25.67 -4.19 -11.30
C MET A 635 24.88 -3.00 -10.71
N LYS A 636 24.23 -3.15 -9.55
CA LYS A 636 23.49 -2.06 -8.91
C LYS A 636 24.38 -0.88 -8.55
N TYR A 637 25.58 -1.14 -7.97
CA TYR A 637 26.49 -0.06 -7.59
C TYR A 637 27.07 0.67 -8.81
N LYS A 638 27.32 -0.01 -9.92
CA LYS A 638 27.67 0.62 -11.19
C LYS A 638 26.51 1.47 -11.74
N LEU A 639 25.28 1.01 -11.60
CA LEU A 639 24.04 1.72 -12.01
C LEU A 639 23.62 2.82 -11.00
N MET A 640 24.31 3.02 -9.87
CA MET A 640 23.85 3.95 -8.83
C MET A 640 23.58 5.38 -9.34
N PRO A 641 24.32 5.96 -10.30
CA PRO A 641 23.99 7.26 -10.86
C PRO A 641 22.62 7.27 -11.60
N TYR A 642 22.28 6.17 -12.29
CA TYR A 642 20.97 5.98 -12.88
C TYR A 642 19.89 5.84 -11.81
N VAL A 643 20.11 4.96 -10.82
CA VAL A 643 19.20 4.71 -9.69
C VAL A 643 18.86 6.01 -8.97
N TYR A 644 19.87 6.80 -8.63
CA TYR A 644 19.71 8.04 -7.87
C TYR A 644 18.98 9.14 -8.67
N ALA A 645 19.26 9.24 -9.98
CA ALA A 645 18.56 10.17 -10.87
C ALA A 645 17.09 9.77 -11.07
N GLN A 646 16.80 8.47 -11.23
CA GLN A 646 15.42 7.97 -11.34
C GLN A 646 14.66 8.15 -10.02
N ALA A 647 15.31 7.92 -8.87
CA ALA A 647 14.72 8.14 -7.55
C ALA A 647 14.29 9.61 -7.36
N LYS A 648 15.12 10.55 -7.80
CA LYS A 648 14.79 11.98 -7.76
C LYS A 648 13.60 12.32 -8.66
N ASP A 649 13.55 11.82 -9.89
CA ASP A 649 12.39 11.98 -10.81
C ASP A 649 11.11 11.41 -10.19
N CYS A 650 11.20 10.23 -9.57
CA CYS A 650 10.08 9.58 -8.89
C CYS A 650 9.55 10.42 -7.73
N SER A 651 10.45 10.91 -6.86
CA SER A 651 10.13 11.75 -5.72
C SER A 651 9.44 13.07 -6.15
N GLU A 652 9.93 13.72 -7.20
CA GLU A 652 9.36 14.98 -7.70
C GLU A 652 7.99 14.79 -8.36
N ARG A 653 7.77 13.66 -9.02
CA ARG A 653 6.57 13.42 -9.84
C ARG A 653 5.55 12.47 -9.20
N GLY A 654 5.87 11.87 -8.05
CA GLY A 654 5.03 10.86 -7.41
C GLY A 654 4.91 9.57 -8.23
N LEU A 655 5.96 9.21 -8.97
CA LEU A 655 5.98 8.00 -9.79
C LEU A 655 6.69 6.86 -9.07
N PRO A 656 6.32 5.59 -9.31
CA PRO A 656 7.04 4.46 -8.76
C PRO A 656 8.39 4.26 -9.45
N MET A 657 9.36 3.70 -8.74
CA MET A 657 10.63 3.31 -9.31
C MET A 657 10.57 1.94 -9.98
N VAL A 658 9.80 1.02 -9.41
CA VAL A 658 9.40 -0.26 -10.02
C VAL A 658 8.03 -0.02 -10.67
N ARG A 659 7.98 0.10 -11.99
CA ARG A 659 6.80 0.58 -12.73
C ARG A 659 6.17 -0.53 -13.55
N ALA A 660 4.87 -0.78 -13.38
CA ALA A 660 4.11 -1.54 -14.36
C ALA A 660 4.25 -0.90 -15.76
N LEU A 661 4.32 -1.69 -16.82
CA LEU A 661 4.59 -1.21 -18.19
C LEU A 661 3.59 -0.14 -18.64
N LEU A 662 2.33 -0.23 -18.19
CA LEU A 662 1.26 0.74 -18.50
C LEU A 662 1.58 2.19 -18.08
N VAL A 663 2.47 2.39 -17.10
CA VAL A 663 2.88 3.73 -16.65
C VAL A 663 3.75 4.42 -17.69
N GLU A 664 4.66 3.68 -18.33
CA GLU A 664 5.55 4.21 -19.38
C GLU A 664 4.93 4.13 -20.78
N PHE A 665 4.03 3.17 -21.02
CA PHE A 665 3.45 2.88 -22.32
C PHE A 665 1.92 2.85 -22.29
N PRO A 666 1.25 3.99 -21.91
CA PRO A 666 -0.20 4.01 -21.72
C PRO A 666 -0.99 3.81 -23.04
N HIS A 667 -0.37 4.03 -24.18
CA HIS A 667 -0.98 3.84 -25.49
C HIS A 667 -0.76 2.44 -26.08
N ASP A 668 0.09 1.62 -25.44
CA ASP A 668 0.31 0.23 -25.83
C ASP A 668 -0.67 -0.68 -25.08
N LYS A 669 -1.58 -1.31 -25.83
CA LYS A 669 -2.63 -2.16 -25.25
C LYS A 669 -2.07 -3.40 -24.55
N GLY A 670 -0.94 -3.93 -25.03
CA GLY A 670 -0.26 -5.07 -24.41
C GLY A 670 0.31 -4.72 -23.05
N ALA A 671 0.87 -3.53 -22.89
CA ALA A 671 1.45 -3.05 -21.63
C ALA A 671 0.45 -3.04 -20.46
N TRP A 672 -0.86 -2.98 -20.74
CA TRP A 672 -1.92 -3.05 -19.73
C TRP A 672 -2.24 -4.48 -19.28
N LEU A 673 -1.65 -5.50 -19.90
CA LEU A 673 -1.91 -6.91 -19.64
C LEU A 673 -0.78 -7.59 -18.85
N VAL A 674 0.36 -6.95 -18.81
CA VAL A 674 1.60 -7.52 -18.26
C VAL A 674 1.69 -7.26 -16.77
N GLU A 675 1.98 -8.31 -15.99
CA GLU A 675 2.05 -8.24 -14.52
C GLU A 675 3.22 -9.05 -13.92
N ASP A 676 4.13 -9.54 -14.77
CA ASP A 676 5.27 -10.38 -14.38
C ASP A 676 6.63 -9.83 -14.85
N GLU A 677 6.63 -8.59 -15.34
CA GLU A 677 7.80 -7.80 -15.69
C GLU A 677 7.55 -6.31 -15.47
N TYR A 678 8.58 -5.48 -15.42
CA TYR A 678 8.45 -4.08 -15.06
C TYR A 678 9.52 -3.18 -15.68
N MET A 679 9.27 -1.87 -15.70
CA MET A 679 10.29 -0.86 -15.93
C MET A 679 10.96 -0.48 -14.60
N PHE A 680 12.27 -0.60 -14.51
CA PHE A 680 13.08 -0.01 -13.46
C PHE A 680 13.46 1.42 -13.85
N GLY A 681 12.78 2.39 -13.27
CA GLY A 681 12.79 3.76 -13.76
C GLY A 681 12.10 3.88 -15.12
N SER A 682 12.64 4.71 -16.01
CA SER A 682 12.02 5.01 -17.32
C SER A 682 12.65 4.30 -18.52
N GLN A 683 13.79 3.62 -18.33
CA GLN A 683 14.62 3.21 -19.46
C GLN A 683 15.02 1.72 -19.45
N ILE A 684 14.96 1.04 -18.29
CA ILE A 684 15.38 -0.36 -18.14
C ILE A 684 14.15 -1.23 -17.89
N LEU A 685 13.89 -2.22 -18.74
CA LEU A 685 12.90 -3.27 -18.54
C LEU A 685 13.57 -4.45 -17.85
N VAL A 686 12.92 -5.00 -16.85
CA VAL A 686 13.38 -6.16 -16.09
C VAL A 686 12.29 -7.22 -16.09
N ALA A 687 12.62 -8.43 -16.54
CA ALA A 687 11.76 -9.59 -16.48
C ALA A 687 12.46 -10.70 -15.69
N PRO A 688 12.13 -10.87 -14.39
CA PRO A 688 12.69 -11.92 -13.54
C PRO A 688 12.31 -13.31 -14.05
N LEU A 689 13.15 -14.32 -13.80
CA LEU A 689 12.82 -15.72 -14.10
C LEU A 689 11.84 -16.22 -13.04
N MET A 690 10.57 -16.39 -13.41
CA MET A 690 9.51 -16.84 -12.48
C MET A 690 9.55 -18.33 -12.21
N GLU A 691 10.18 -19.10 -13.10
CA GLU A 691 10.34 -20.55 -13.00
C GLU A 691 11.82 -20.94 -13.16
N SER A 692 12.16 -22.18 -12.80
CA SER A 692 13.50 -22.72 -12.99
C SER A 692 13.87 -22.80 -14.48
N GLY A 693 15.10 -22.48 -14.79
CA GLY A 693 15.61 -22.38 -16.15
C GLY A 693 16.20 -20.99 -16.43
N ASN A 694 16.55 -20.73 -17.69
CA ASN A 694 17.18 -19.48 -18.11
C ASN A 694 16.47 -18.81 -19.30
N ILE A 695 15.32 -19.33 -19.72
CA ILE A 695 14.54 -18.84 -20.87
C ILE A 695 13.13 -18.49 -20.41
N ARG A 696 12.61 -17.35 -20.89
CA ARG A 696 11.20 -17.01 -20.70
C ARG A 696 10.65 -16.16 -21.86
N ASP A 697 9.32 -16.17 -21.99
CA ASP A 697 8.60 -15.22 -22.85
C ASP A 697 8.48 -13.86 -22.14
N VAL A 698 8.70 -12.78 -22.89
CA VAL A 698 8.67 -11.39 -22.44
C VAL A 698 7.85 -10.57 -23.41
N TYR A 699 7.03 -9.65 -22.91
CA TYR A 699 6.33 -8.67 -23.75
C TYR A 699 7.15 -7.39 -23.84
N LEU A 700 7.55 -7.01 -25.04
CA LEU A 700 8.27 -5.76 -25.29
C LEU A 700 7.32 -4.72 -25.88
N PRO A 701 7.08 -3.59 -25.21
CA PRO A 701 6.36 -2.49 -25.81
C PRO A 701 6.97 -2.04 -27.13
N LYS A 702 6.14 -1.46 -28.01
CA LYS A 702 6.55 -1.05 -29.36
C LYS A 702 7.84 -0.24 -29.36
N GLY A 703 8.81 -0.66 -30.19
CA GLY A 703 10.15 -0.05 -30.34
C GLY A 703 11.23 -1.12 -30.33
N LYS A 704 12.48 -0.69 -30.22
CA LYS A 704 13.64 -1.58 -30.11
C LYS A 704 14.16 -1.62 -28.68
N TRP A 705 14.70 -2.77 -28.30
CA TRP A 705 15.22 -3.05 -26.97
C TRP A 705 16.59 -3.69 -27.07
N ILE A 706 17.55 -3.21 -26.32
CA ILE A 706 18.93 -3.68 -26.33
C ILE A 706 19.19 -4.44 -25.04
N ASP A 707 19.60 -5.68 -25.16
CA ASP A 707 19.98 -6.49 -23.98
C ASP A 707 21.16 -5.86 -23.25
N TYR A 708 20.97 -5.59 -21.97
CA TYR A 708 21.96 -4.94 -21.10
C TYR A 708 23.25 -5.75 -20.97
N GLN A 709 23.14 -7.08 -20.98
CA GLN A 709 24.25 -7.99 -20.75
C GLN A 709 24.99 -8.34 -22.04
N THR A 710 24.28 -8.52 -23.15
CA THR A 710 24.86 -9.02 -24.42
C THR A 710 24.93 -8.00 -25.53
N GLY A 711 24.15 -6.93 -25.45
CA GLY A 711 24.01 -5.94 -26.53
C GLY A 711 23.11 -6.38 -27.71
N LYS A 712 22.50 -7.56 -27.62
CA LYS A 712 21.58 -8.06 -28.66
C LYS A 712 20.34 -7.17 -28.74
N VAL A 713 19.86 -6.92 -29.96
CA VAL A 713 18.68 -6.07 -30.23
C VAL A 713 17.45 -6.94 -30.44
N TYR A 714 16.33 -6.54 -29.83
CA TYR A 714 15.02 -7.17 -29.97
C TYR A 714 13.99 -6.15 -30.43
N GLU A 715 13.02 -6.59 -31.23
CA GLU A 715 11.86 -5.80 -31.64
C GLU A 715 10.72 -5.93 -30.63
N GLY A 716 9.84 -4.90 -30.58
CA GLY A 716 8.62 -4.97 -29.79
C GLY A 716 7.71 -6.13 -30.15
N GLY A 717 6.88 -6.57 -29.20
CA GLY A 717 6.03 -7.76 -29.25
C GLY A 717 6.49 -8.86 -28.29
N TYR A 718 5.87 -10.02 -28.35
CA TYR A 718 6.30 -11.17 -27.57
C TYR A 718 7.61 -11.75 -28.13
N GLN A 719 8.57 -11.97 -27.23
CA GLN A 719 9.88 -12.51 -27.53
C GLN A 719 10.22 -13.63 -26.54
N THR A 720 10.78 -14.73 -27.01
CA THR A 720 11.39 -15.75 -26.16
C THR A 720 12.87 -15.43 -25.99
N ILE A 721 13.30 -15.12 -24.78
CA ILE A 721 14.65 -14.60 -24.50
C ILE A 721 15.35 -15.48 -23.45
N GLU A 722 16.62 -15.77 -23.71
CA GLU A 722 17.50 -16.43 -22.77
C GLU A 722 18.22 -15.41 -21.89
N ALA A 723 18.22 -15.62 -20.56
CA ALA A 723 18.94 -14.78 -19.61
C ALA A 723 20.45 -14.95 -19.78
N GLY A 724 21.19 -13.88 -19.53
CA GLY A 724 22.66 -13.87 -19.50
C GLY A 724 23.22 -14.43 -18.20
N LYS A 725 24.43 -13.96 -17.82
CA LYS A 725 25.11 -14.32 -16.56
C LYS A 725 24.24 -13.99 -15.33
N ILE A 726 23.58 -12.84 -15.35
CA ILE A 726 22.59 -12.46 -14.35
C ILE A 726 21.26 -13.12 -14.73
N PRO A 727 20.63 -13.89 -13.82
CA PRO A 727 19.46 -14.72 -14.14
C PRO A 727 18.16 -13.92 -14.23
N ALA A 728 18.12 -12.96 -15.15
CA ALA A 728 16.95 -12.17 -15.54
C ALA A 728 17.12 -11.62 -16.95
N ILE A 729 16.01 -11.33 -17.60
CA ILE A 729 16.03 -10.57 -18.86
C ILE A 729 16.08 -9.08 -18.49
N ILE A 730 17.13 -8.40 -18.89
CA ILE A 730 17.37 -7.00 -18.59
C ILE A 730 17.58 -6.27 -19.91
N LEU A 731 16.62 -5.46 -20.31
CA LEU A 731 16.62 -4.78 -21.60
C LEU A 731 16.60 -3.26 -21.42
N VAL A 732 17.35 -2.57 -22.25
CA VAL A 732 17.39 -1.11 -22.27
C VAL A 732 16.67 -0.60 -23.51
N ARG A 733 15.79 0.37 -23.31
CA ARG A 733 15.03 1.02 -24.40
C ARG A 733 15.99 1.70 -25.38
N ASP A 734 15.75 1.55 -26.69
CA ASP A 734 16.50 2.25 -27.73
C ASP A 734 16.47 3.77 -27.52
N GLY A 735 17.61 4.43 -27.74
CA GLY A 735 17.79 5.87 -27.50
C GLY A 735 18.03 6.23 -26.03
N SER A 736 18.39 5.27 -25.18
CA SER A 736 18.72 5.50 -23.77
C SER A 736 20.21 5.82 -23.56
N LEU A 737 20.47 6.79 -22.68
CA LEU A 737 21.80 7.13 -22.19
C LEU A 737 21.84 6.84 -20.69
N ILE A 738 22.51 5.75 -20.32
CA ILE A 738 22.52 5.24 -18.94
C ILE A 738 23.86 5.61 -18.25
N PRO A 739 23.84 6.44 -17.20
CA PRO A 739 25.05 6.77 -16.46
C PRO A 739 25.50 5.62 -15.56
N HIS A 740 26.80 5.28 -15.62
CA HIS A 740 27.45 4.25 -14.81
C HIS A 740 28.58 4.87 -13.99
N ALA A 741 28.73 4.41 -12.76
CA ALA A 741 29.89 4.73 -11.91
C ALA A 741 30.96 3.64 -12.00
N PRO A 742 32.23 3.97 -11.74
CA PRO A 742 33.21 2.95 -11.38
C PRO A 742 32.73 2.16 -10.15
N LEU A 743 33.06 0.86 -10.12
CA LEU A 743 32.69 0.01 -8.99
C LEU A 743 33.23 0.57 -7.67
N ALA A 744 32.35 0.63 -6.69
CA ALA A 744 32.64 1.01 -5.32
C ALA A 744 32.07 -0.05 -4.36
N GLN A 745 32.68 -0.20 -3.17
CA GLN A 745 32.21 -1.14 -2.15
C GLN A 745 31.15 -0.54 -1.22
N ARG A 746 30.95 0.77 -1.32
CA ARG A 746 29.98 1.56 -0.55
C ARG A 746 29.51 2.73 -1.39
N THR A 747 28.31 3.21 -1.13
CA THR A 747 27.73 4.34 -1.89
C THR A 747 28.50 5.64 -1.70
N ASP A 748 29.06 5.90 -0.51
CA ASP A 748 29.90 7.06 -0.20
C ASP A 748 31.27 7.07 -0.92
N GLN A 749 31.70 5.91 -1.45
CA GLN A 749 32.94 5.77 -2.22
C GLN A 749 32.76 5.94 -3.73
N ILE A 750 31.51 6.13 -4.19
CA ILE A 750 31.23 6.33 -5.61
C ILE A 750 31.92 7.59 -6.13
N ASN A 751 32.72 7.43 -7.16
CA ASN A 751 33.40 8.58 -7.79
C ASN A 751 32.50 9.27 -8.82
N TRP A 752 31.74 10.23 -8.37
CA TRP A 752 30.80 11.01 -9.19
C TRP A 752 31.46 11.88 -10.27
N ASN A 753 32.77 12.04 -10.26
CA ASN A 753 33.53 12.75 -11.30
C ASN A 753 33.98 11.85 -12.46
N LYS A 754 33.83 10.52 -12.30
CA LYS A 754 34.23 9.51 -13.30
C LYS A 754 32.99 8.73 -13.81
N ILE A 755 31.85 9.41 -13.97
CA ILE A 755 30.64 8.79 -14.51
C ILE A 755 30.81 8.56 -16.00
N GLU A 756 30.63 7.32 -16.45
CA GLU A 756 30.56 6.91 -17.83
C GLU A 756 29.11 6.96 -18.34
N LEU A 757 28.88 7.57 -19.48
CA LEU A 757 27.59 7.62 -20.15
C LEU A 757 27.53 6.54 -21.23
N LYS A 758 26.81 5.46 -20.98
CA LYS A 758 26.67 4.35 -21.92
C LYS A 758 25.43 4.53 -22.78
N ALA A 759 25.65 4.71 -24.08
CA ALA A 759 24.57 4.84 -25.06
C ALA A 759 24.06 3.46 -25.49
N TYR A 760 22.74 3.28 -25.44
CA TYR A 760 22.03 2.12 -25.96
C TYR A 760 21.26 2.55 -27.21
N LYS A 761 21.81 2.23 -28.36
CA LYS A 761 21.35 2.76 -29.65
C LYS A 761 21.22 1.63 -30.66
N ALA A 762 20.03 1.48 -31.23
CA ALA A 762 19.75 0.65 -32.39
C ALA A 762 19.37 1.54 -33.61
N ASP A 763 18.21 2.17 -33.57
CA ASP A 763 17.70 3.05 -34.62
C ASP A 763 17.54 4.51 -34.17
N ALA A 764 17.55 4.78 -32.87
CA ALA A 764 17.36 6.12 -32.36
C ALA A 764 18.42 7.10 -32.90
N SER A 765 18.02 8.30 -33.30
CA SER A 765 18.95 9.35 -33.78
C SER A 765 19.83 9.90 -32.68
N LYS A 766 19.28 9.95 -31.42
CA LYS A 766 19.90 10.46 -30.20
C LYS A 766 19.64 9.55 -29.04
N CYS A 767 20.60 9.54 -28.09
CA CYS A 767 20.41 8.91 -26.80
C CYS A 767 20.21 9.98 -25.72
N THR A 768 19.22 9.78 -24.83
CA THR A 768 18.90 10.71 -23.76
C THR A 768 18.81 9.99 -22.42
N GLY A 769 19.10 10.71 -21.33
CA GLY A 769 19.02 10.17 -19.99
C GLY A 769 18.91 11.25 -18.93
N LEU A 770 18.95 10.83 -17.68
CA LEU A 770 18.93 11.70 -16.51
C LEU A 770 20.19 11.50 -15.67
N LEU A 771 20.72 12.59 -15.14
CA LEU A 771 21.82 12.59 -14.18
C LEU A 771 21.48 13.49 -12.99
N PHE A 772 21.64 12.95 -11.79
CA PHE A 772 21.50 13.68 -10.54
C PHE A 772 22.61 13.20 -9.57
N LYS A 773 23.39 14.12 -9.05
CA LYS A 773 24.50 13.84 -8.15
C LYS A 773 24.18 14.31 -6.74
N PRO A 774 24.74 13.72 -5.68
CA PRO A 774 24.64 14.26 -4.34
C PRO A 774 25.06 15.74 -4.30
N GLY A 775 24.21 16.58 -3.71
CA GLY A 775 24.42 18.03 -3.67
C GLY A 775 23.85 18.81 -4.86
N ASP A 776 23.46 18.15 -5.96
CA ASP A 776 22.75 18.84 -7.05
C ASP A 776 21.35 19.28 -6.56
N LYS A 777 20.90 20.45 -7.02
CA LYS A 777 19.53 20.92 -6.74
C LYS A 777 18.51 20.30 -7.66
N ASN A 778 18.85 20.15 -8.94
CA ASN A 778 17.93 19.71 -9.99
C ASN A 778 18.53 18.56 -10.81
N ILE A 779 17.64 17.74 -11.37
CA ILE A 779 18.00 16.72 -12.35
C ILE A 779 18.52 17.38 -13.63
N LYS A 780 19.61 16.86 -14.15
CA LYS A 780 20.17 17.25 -15.45
C LYS A 780 19.71 16.25 -16.52
N LYS A 781 19.13 16.74 -17.60
CA LYS A 781 18.96 15.95 -18.80
C LYS A 781 20.30 15.83 -19.51
N ILE A 782 20.69 14.61 -19.87
CA ILE A 782 21.92 14.30 -20.60
C ILE A 782 21.56 13.77 -22.01
N GLU A 783 22.36 14.12 -23.00
CA GLU A 783 22.13 13.78 -24.39
C GLU A 783 23.45 13.46 -25.09
N GLN A 784 23.42 12.48 -26.01
CA GLN A 784 24.56 12.08 -26.86
C GLN A 784 24.08 11.72 -28.27
#